data_b534d752ea3cdcdda57f35ca00f9cac6
#
_entry.id   b534d752ea3cdcdda57f35ca00f9cac6
#
_cell.length_a   1.000
_cell.length_b   1.000
_cell.length_c   1.000
_cell.angle_alpha   90.00
_cell.angle_beta   90.00
_cell.angle_gamma   90.00
#
_symmetry.space_group_name_H-M   'P 1'
#
loop_
_entity.id
_entity.type
_entity.pdbx_description
1 polymer ?
#
loop_
_entity_poly.entity_id
_entity_poly.type
_entity_poly.pdbx_seq_one_letter_code
_entity_poly.pdbx_strand_id
1 'polypeptide(L)'
;MKVTKGISRRPVGRIRRGVALACVCLILTTAFDQMGWRFSSLAAAEQERNRQQRSVEEQPQIAQPRTVAEQTATEEYSRVTRDNCSYLREPETLRHALARHREEVSRATATISNAIAEQTDSALVSPQDIPRKNFIDNILFDRMARDNVMSAALCTDAEFIRRVYLDLTGRIPAANAVTAFLSDTNLNKRDALVDSLIGTPEFVDKWTMFFGDLFRNTARATNVVRYSGGRDAFYNYLKNSLASNKSYAQMATEMITSGTATTADNFVNGEANFIVGGIIPMGPQQDTMDGTAVNTASMFLGISALDCLLCHDGAGHLDSVNLWGSQRTRAEAWGMAAFFARTRRQRQSLSQMPNYAKYLVSENANGEYQLNTSSGNRQTREPINGASTVQPRFILNGSGVNSGENRRQAMARLVTSDKQFARAAVNYIWEKIMVEALVSPSNAFDPARLDPAAQLPTGWTLQPANAELLGALADELIRQNYDLRKLMALITKSSAYQLSAQYPGSWSLALVPYYARKYVRRLDAEEIHDAILKATSIGATYQMRDSLGNNTFTVTQAMQLPDTFEPRTSGAVAQFLNSFIRGDRDVKPRSLEPSIQQALNLMNHSFVMTRIHQNNAGSTVARLLADTSLTNQQIITQLYLNTLSRNPSQSELDALLPLFTSSSKQDATEAIQWALLNKVDFIFNY
;
A
#
# COMPACT_ATOMS: atom_id res chain seq x y z
N MET A 1 1.60 47.73 53.01
CA MET A 1 0.17 47.45 52.98
C MET A 1 -0.32 47.45 51.53
N LYS A 2 -0.38 46.31 50.86
CA LYS A 2 -0.98 46.14 49.53
C LYS A 2 -1.87 44.90 49.60
N VAL A 3 -3.18 45.13 49.48
CA VAL A 3 -4.22 44.08 49.44
C VAL A 3 -4.35 43.65 48.00
N THR A 4 -4.07 42.39 47.74
CA THR A 4 -4.35 41.71 46.44
C THR A 4 -5.67 40.98 46.56
N LYS A 5 -6.68 41.38 45.76
CA LYS A 5 -7.95 40.66 45.61
C LYS A 5 -7.75 39.53 44.63
N GLY A 6 -7.88 38.30 45.08
CA GLY A 6 -7.98 37.09 44.25
C GLY A 6 -9.38 36.95 43.67
N ILE A 7 -9.45 36.83 42.33
CA ILE A 7 -10.68 36.51 41.61
C ILE A 7 -10.72 34.98 41.42
N SER A 8 -11.64 34.35 42.14
CA SER A 8 -11.98 32.93 42.02
C SER A 8 -12.74 32.71 40.71
N ARG A 9 -12.13 32.01 39.76
CA ARG A 9 -12.82 31.47 38.57
C ARG A 9 -13.39 30.08 38.90
N ARG A 10 -14.72 29.98 38.97
CA ARG A 10 -15.43 28.68 39.04
C ARG A 10 -15.39 27.98 37.71
N PRO A 11 -15.18 26.62 37.64
CA PRO A 11 -15.20 25.88 36.39
C PRO A 11 -16.63 25.41 36.10
N VAL A 12 -17.39 26.22 35.33
CA VAL A 12 -18.77 25.87 34.92
C VAL A 12 -18.79 25.02 33.61
N GLY A 13 -17.65 24.85 32.94
CA GLY A 13 -17.59 24.18 31.62
C GLY A 13 -17.50 22.65 31.61
N ARG A 14 -17.26 21.99 32.75
CA ARG A 14 -17.00 20.53 32.74
C ARG A 14 -18.25 19.64 32.82
N ILE A 15 -19.37 20.10 33.34
CA ILE A 15 -20.57 19.24 33.53
C ILE A 15 -21.40 19.15 32.23
N ARG A 16 -21.43 20.19 31.39
CA ARG A 16 -22.22 20.19 30.14
C ARG A 16 -21.61 19.35 29.03
N ARG A 17 -20.27 19.17 29.01
CA ARG A 17 -19.60 18.26 28.07
C ARG A 17 -19.86 16.76 28.33
N GLY A 18 -20.18 16.40 29.57
CA GLY A 18 -20.46 15.01 29.94
C GLY A 18 -21.74 14.43 29.37
N VAL A 19 -22.79 15.23 29.19
CA VAL A 19 -24.10 14.73 28.68
C VAL A 19 -24.07 14.56 27.18
N ALA A 20 -23.49 15.50 26.43
CA ALA A 20 -23.31 15.34 24.98
C ALA A 20 -22.35 14.18 24.64
N LEU A 21 -21.30 13.98 25.46
CA LEU A 21 -20.39 12.84 25.34
C LEU A 21 -21.09 11.51 25.62
N ALA A 22 -22.03 11.45 26.57
CA ALA A 22 -22.77 10.23 26.92
C ALA A 22 -23.72 9.79 25.80
N CYS A 23 -24.41 10.71 25.11
CA CYS A 23 -25.28 10.37 23.99
C CYS A 23 -24.47 9.93 22.75
N VAL A 24 -23.33 10.53 22.49
CA VAL A 24 -22.44 10.14 21.40
C VAL A 24 -21.72 8.83 21.72
N CYS A 25 -21.36 8.58 22.99
CA CYS A 25 -20.84 7.28 23.43
C CYS A 25 -21.87 6.16 23.28
N LEU A 26 -23.17 6.42 23.46
CA LEU A 26 -24.21 5.40 23.24
C LEU A 26 -24.32 5.01 21.76
N ILE A 27 -24.19 5.95 20.84
CA ILE A 27 -24.16 5.67 19.39
C ILE A 27 -22.87 4.94 18.99
N LEU A 28 -21.76 5.23 19.63
CA LEU A 28 -20.48 4.56 19.39
C LEU A 28 -20.43 3.17 20.05
N THR A 29 -21.02 2.98 21.26
CA THR A 29 -21.04 1.68 21.93
C THR A 29 -21.91 0.67 21.19
N THR A 30 -23.02 1.06 20.57
CA THR A 30 -23.78 0.16 19.70
C THR A 30 -23.04 -0.23 18.43
N ALA A 31 -22.21 0.67 17.84
CA ALA A 31 -21.33 0.35 16.72
C ALA A 31 -20.16 -0.54 17.16
N PHE A 32 -19.58 -0.32 18.34
CA PHE A 32 -18.49 -1.13 18.89
C PHE A 32 -18.95 -2.49 19.37
N ASP A 33 -20.14 -2.62 19.96
CA ASP A 33 -20.71 -3.91 20.36
C ASP A 33 -21.09 -4.78 19.14
N GLN A 34 -21.56 -4.17 18.06
CA GLN A 34 -21.82 -4.88 16.81
C GLN A 34 -20.53 -5.35 16.11
N MET A 35 -19.38 -4.70 16.37
CA MET A 35 -18.08 -5.14 15.82
C MET A 35 -17.50 -6.37 16.56
N GLY A 36 -18.18 -6.94 17.56
CA GLY A 36 -17.71 -8.14 18.29
C GLY A 36 -16.41 -7.94 19.05
N TRP A 37 -16.06 -6.71 19.36
CA TRP A 37 -14.84 -6.36 20.09
C TRP A 37 -15.04 -6.55 21.58
N ARG A 38 -14.94 -7.79 22.04
CA ARG A 38 -14.79 -8.08 23.47
C ARG A 38 -13.37 -7.75 23.89
N PHE A 39 -13.17 -6.56 24.42
CA PHE A 39 -11.86 -6.05 24.90
C PHE A 39 -11.19 -6.91 25.97
N SER A 40 -11.90 -7.86 26.58
CA SER A 40 -11.37 -8.71 27.67
C SER A 40 -10.51 -9.89 27.20
N SER A 41 -10.55 -10.29 25.93
CA SER A 41 -9.83 -11.50 25.46
C SER A 41 -8.46 -11.23 24.83
N LEU A 42 -8.22 -10.05 24.27
CA LEU A 42 -6.93 -9.72 23.64
C LEU A 42 -5.84 -9.36 24.65
N ALA A 43 -6.16 -8.60 25.70
CA ALA A 43 -5.20 -8.30 26.76
C ALA A 43 -4.83 -9.55 27.57
N ALA A 44 -5.77 -10.49 27.76
CA ALA A 44 -5.51 -11.77 28.40
C ALA A 44 -4.63 -12.69 27.51
N ALA A 45 -4.86 -12.71 26.20
CA ALA A 45 -4.07 -13.51 25.25
C ALA A 45 -2.63 -13.00 25.10
N GLU A 46 -2.42 -11.69 25.18
CA GLU A 46 -1.09 -11.07 25.08
C GLU A 46 -0.30 -11.24 26.41
N GLN A 47 -0.98 -11.20 27.56
CA GLN A 47 -0.37 -11.55 28.85
C GLN A 47 -0.04 -13.04 28.95
N GLU A 48 -0.86 -13.94 28.42
CA GLU A 48 -0.62 -15.38 28.37
C GLU A 48 0.55 -15.71 27.44
N ARG A 49 0.64 -15.06 26.29
CA ARG A 49 1.76 -15.21 25.33
C ARG A 49 3.08 -14.71 25.94
N ASN A 50 3.09 -13.58 26.62
CA ASN A 50 4.26 -13.05 27.31
C ASN A 50 4.66 -13.91 28.54
N ARG A 51 3.71 -14.60 29.18
CA ARG A 51 4.01 -15.58 30.24
C ARG A 51 4.62 -16.86 29.68
N GLN A 52 4.11 -17.37 28.57
CA GLN A 52 4.66 -18.56 27.92
C GLN A 52 6.04 -18.30 27.32
N GLN A 53 6.33 -17.11 26.77
CA GLN A 53 7.67 -16.74 26.32
C GLN A 53 8.67 -16.64 27.48
N ARG A 54 8.29 -16.12 28.64
CA ARG A 54 9.17 -16.06 29.82
C ARG A 54 9.44 -17.42 30.46
N SER A 55 8.54 -18.39 30.34
CA SER A 55 8.72 -19.73 30.89
C SER A 55 9.60 -20.65 30.00
N VAL A 56 9.89 -20.26 28.79
CA VAL A 56 10.79 -20.98 27.86
C VAL A 56 12.24 -20.52 27.98
N GLU A 57 12.51 -19.32 28.51
CA GLU A 57 13.85 -18.75 28.65
C GLU A 57 14.61 -19.18 29.93
N GLU A 58 14.00 -19.93 30.86
CA GLU A 58 14.64 -20.27 32.13
C GLU A 58 15.01 -21.75 32.35
N GLN A 59 15.33 -22.51 31.28
CA GLN A 59 15.94 -23.82 31.46
C GLN A 59 17.30 -23.89 30.76
N PRO A 60 18.44 -24.01 31.45
CA PRO A 60 19.72 -24.24 30.83
C PRO A 60 19.79 -25.69 30.35
N GLN A 61 19.73 -25.89 29.05
CA GLN A 61 20.05 -27.18 28.43
C GLN A 61 21.57 -27.39 28.45
N ILE A 62 22.02 -28.40 29.19
CA ILE A 62 23.39 -28.90 29.14
C ILE A 62 23.59 -29.59 27.79
N ALA A 63 24.36 -28.98 26.91
CA ALA A 63 24.73 -29.54 25.62
C ALA A 63 25.65 -30.76 25.81
N GLN A 64 25.24 -31.93 25.29
CA GLN A 64 26.13 -33.08 25.17
C GLN A 64 27.13 -32.86 24.02
N PRO A 65 28.40 -33.29 24.15
CA PRO A 65 29.39 -33.12 23.08
C PRO A 65 29.04 -33.98 21.85
N ARG A 66 28.92 -33.36 20.67
CA ARG A 66 28.70 -34.02 19.39
C ARG A 66 29.96 -34.71 18.89
N THR A 67 29.80 -35.82 18.18
CA THR A 67 30.94 -36.56 17.59
C THR A 67 31.49 -35.88 16.34
N VAL A 68 32.78 -36.10 16.03
CA VAL A 68 33.47 -35.46 14.90
C VAL A 68 32.86 -35.79 13.54
N ALA A 69 32.17 -36.93 13.41
CA ALA A 69 31.47 -37.31 12.17
C ALA A 69 30.16 -36.54 11.93
N GLU A 70 29.49 -36.06 13.00
CA GLU A 70 28.30 -35.19 12.90
C GLU A 70 28.71 -33.72 12.60
N GLN A 71 29.95 -33.33 12.95
CA GLN A 71 30.46 -32.00 12.65
C GLN A 71 30.79 -31.82 11.16
N THR A 72 31.33 -32.85 10.47
CA THR A 72 31.71 -32.76 9.05
C THR A 72 30.52 -32.83 8.09
N ALA A 73 29.43 -33.56 8.43
CA ALA A 73 28.20 -33.57 7.61
C ALA A 73 27.36 -32.31 7.78
N THR A 74 27.50 -31.57 8.89
CA THR A 74 26.81 -30.33 9.17
C THR A 74 27.51 -29.08 8.61
N GLU A 75 28.79 -29.11 8.29
CA GLU A 75 29.49 -27.94 7.79
C GLU A 75 29.17 -27.57 6.35
N GLU A 76 28.74 -28.51 5.50
CA GLU A 76 28.33 -28.23 4.11
C GLU A 76 26.91 -27.70 3.99
N TYR A 77 26.04 -27.98 4.98
CA TYR A 77 24.67 -27.48 5.08
C TYR A 77 24.50 -26.30 6.07
N SER A 78 25.53 -25.90 6.77
CA SER A 78 25.42 -25.08 8.00
C SER A 78 25.36 -23.57 7.80
N ARG A 79 25.23 -23.07 6.57
CA ARG A 79 25.30 -21.61 6.33
C ARG A 79 23.94 -20.93 6.14
N VAL A 80 22.89 -21.69 5.87
CA VAL A 80 21.49 -21.23 5.97
C VAL A 80 20.80 -22.05 7.07
N THR A 81 20.86 -21.55 8.28
CA THR A 81 20.20 -22.19 9.44
C THR A 81 18.76 -21.71 9.55
N ARG A 82 17.91 -22.45 10.29
CA ARG A 82 16.57 -21.99 10.66
C ARG A 82 16.58 -20.59 11.26
N ASP A 83 17.67 -20.19 11.92
CA ASP A 83 17.77 -18.93 12.66
C ASP A 83 17.98 -17.69 11.76
N ASN A 84 18.57 -17.87 10.57
CA ASN A 84 18.83 -16.77 9.64
C ASN A 84 17.98 -16.79 8.35
N CYS A 85 17.07 -17.75 8.22
CA CYS A 85 16.07 -17.81 7.14
C CYS A 85 14.67 -17.83 7.72
N SER A 86 13.90 -16.77 7.52
CA SER A 86 12.52 -16.66 8.03
C SER A 86 11.60 -17.78 7.53
N TYR A 87 11.82 -18.25 6.29
CA TYR A 87 11.06 -19.37 5.74
C TYR A 87 11.38 -20.70 6.42
N LEU A 88 12.67 -21.01 6.62
CA LEU A 88 13.06 -22.25 7.30
C LEU A 88 12.71 -22.23 8.79
N ARG A 89 12.63 -21.03 9.39
CA ARG A 89 12.22 -20.86 10.79
C ARG A 89 10.75 -21.18 11.00
N GLU A 90 9.88 -20.66 10.13
CA GLU A 90 8.44 -20.76 10.28
C GLU A 90 7.70 -20.91 8.92
N PRO A 91 7.93 -22.00 8.16
CA PRO A 91 7.34 -22.15 6.82
C PRO A 91 5.81 -22.16 6.84
N GLU A 92 5.19 -22.70 7.89
CA GLU A 92 3.74 -22.70 8.04
C GLU A 92 3.19 -21.31 8.32
N THR A 93 3.95 -20.46 9.02
CA THR A 93 3.54 -19.06 9.30
C THR A 93 3.37 -18.25 8.03
N LEU A 94 4.25 -18.44 7.02
CA LEU A 94 4.10 -17.77 5.72
C LEU A 94 2.83 -18.22 4.98
N ARG A 95 2.53 -19.53 4.98
CA ARG A 95 1.30 -20.06 4.35
C ARG A 95 0.04 -19.56 5.06
N HIS A 96 0.04 -19.59 6.39
CA HIS A 96 -1.09 -19.13 7.20
C HIS A 96 -1.25 -17.60 7.18
N ALA A 97 -0.18 -16.82 6.97
CA ALA A 97 -0.28 -15.37 6.87
C ALA A 97 -1.16 -14.92 5.70
N LEU A 98 -1.04 -15.59 4.54
CA LEU A 98 -1.86 -15.30 3.35
C LEU A 98 -3.34 -15.64 3.56
N ALA A 99 -3.61 -16.82 4.14
CA ALA A 99 -4.97 -17.24 4.46
C ALA A 99 -5.61 -16.27 5.47
N ARG A 100 -4.87 -15.90 6.52
CA ARG A 100 -5.32 -14.92 7.52
C ARG A 100 -5.62 -13.55 6.91
N HIS A 101 -4.77 -13.05 6.03
CA HIS A 101 -5.01 -11.76 5.36
C HIS A 101 -6.34 -11.75 4.60
N ARG A 102 -6.63 -12.77 3.80
CA ARG A 102 -7.91 -12.92 3.09
C ARG A 102 -9.10 -13.01 4.04
N GLU A 103 -8.94 -13.76 5.12
CA GLU A 103 -9.97 -13.89 6.16
C GLU A 103 -10.23 -12.53 6.85
N GLU A 104 -9.19 -11.78 7.19
CA GLU A 104 -9.28 -10.46 7.79
C GLU A 104 -9.95 -9.44 6.87
N VAL A 105 -9.56 -9.39 5.59
CA VAL A 105 -10.20 -8.52 4.58
C VAL A 105 -11.68 -8.90 4.41
N SER A 106 -12.00 -10.20 4.32
CA SER A 106 -13.37 -10.67 4.17
C SER A 106 -14.23 -10.36 5.39
N ARG A 107 -13.70 -10.56 6.61
CA ARG A 107 -14.37 -10.26 7.88
C ARG A 107 -14.55 -8.75 8.03
N ALA A 108 -13.52 -7.94 7.80
CA ALA A 108 -13.61 -6.49 7.84
C ALA A 108 -14.66 -5.98 6.85
N THR A 109 -14.67 -6.52 5.63
CA THR A 109 -15.68 -6.14 4.62
C THR A 109 -17.10 -6.45 5.11
N ALA A 110 -17.35 -7.64 5.66
CA ALA A 110 -18.68 -8.00 6.17
C ALA A 110 -19.09 -7.08 7.34
N THR A 111 -18.19 -6.85 8.30
CA THR A 111 -18.47 -5.99 9.46
C THR A 111 -18.78 -4.55 9.05
N ILE A 112 -17.95 -3.97 8.16
CA ILE A 112 -18.10 -2.58 7.74
C ILE A 112 -19.33 -2.41 6.84
N SER A 113 -19.54 -3.30 5.87
CA SER A 113 -20.71 -3.24 4.99
C SER A 113 -22.01 -3.36 5.76
N ASN A 114 -22.07 -4.22 6.78
CA ASN A 114 -23.27 -4.34 7.64
C ASN A 114 -23.49 -3.07 8.49
N ALA A 115 -22.42 -2.43 8.98
CA ALA A 115 -22.54 -1.18 9.74
C ALA A 115 -23.05 0.00 8.88
N ILE A 116 -22.83 -0.05 7.56
CA ILE A 116 -23.28 0.98 6.59
C ILE A 116 -24.65 0.60 5.99
N ALA A 117 -25.09 -0.65 6.17
CA ALA A 117 -26.24 -1.28 5.49
C ALA A 117 -27.62 -0.65 5.75
N GLU A 118 -27.76 0.29 6.68
CA GLU A 118 -29.07 0.94 6.95
C GLU A 118 -29.68 1.66 5.73
N GLN A 119 -29.01 1.66 4.57
CA GLN A 119 -29.40 2.46 3.41
C GLN A 119 -29.82 1.69 2.15
N THR A 120 -29.64 0.36 2.10
CA THR A 120 -29.99 -0.39 0.88
C THR A 120 -30.59 -1.76 1.19
N ASP A 121 -31.82 -2.00 0.71
CA ASP A 121 -32.35 -3.36 0.50
C ASP A 121 -31.54 -4.03 -0.62
N SER A 122 -30.32 -4.46 -0.32
CA SER A 122 -29.48 -5.13 -1.29
C SER A 122 -29.87 -6.61 -1.37
N ALA A 123 -30.28 -7.05 -2.57
CA ALA A 123 -30.45 -8.47 -2.87
C ALA A 123 -29.22 -9.02 -3.61
N LEU A 124 -29.01 -10.33 -3.53
CA LEU A 124 -28.08 -11.00 -4.45
C LEU A 124 -28.63 -10.94 -5.88
N VAL A 125 -27.74 -10.69 -6.83
CA VAL A 125 -28.09 -10.55 -8.25
C VAL A 125 -27.45 -11.69 -9.05
N SER A 126 -28.18 -12.20 -10.04
CA SER A 126 -27.58 -13.11 -11.01
C SER A 126 -26.48 -12.39 -11.78
N PRO A 127 -25.28 -13.00 -11.95
CA PRO A 127 -24.22 -12.38 -12.75
C PRO A 127 -24.64 -12.09 -14.20
N GLN A 128 -25.68 -12.76 -14.70
CA GLN A 128 -26.25 -12.55 -16.05
C GLN A 128 -27.03 -11.24 -16.14
N ASP A 129 -27.59 -10.76 -15.03
CA ASP A 129 -28.40 -9.54 -14.97
C ASP A 129 -27.57 -8.27 -14.72
N ILE A 130 -26.26 -8.41 -14.48
CA ILE A 130 -25.36 -7.27 -14.29
C ILE A 130 -24.88 -6.76 -15.65
N PRO A 131 -25.01 -5.46 -15.94
CA PRO A 131 -24.51 -4.86 -17.19
C PRO A 131 -23.01 -5.15 -17.41
N ARG A 132 -22.66 -5.61 -18.61
CA ARG A 132 -21.27 -5.84 -19.03
C ARG A 132 -20.70 -4.58 -19.66
N LYS A 133 -19.67 -3.99 -19.07
CA LYS A 133 -19.05 -2.77 -19.59
C LYS A 133 -17.78 -3.04 -20.39
N ASN A 134 -17.04 -4.08 -20.00
CA ASN A 134 -15.81 -4.47 -20.69
C ASN A 134 -15.47 -5.95 -20.46
N PHE A 135 -14.33 -6.42 -20.98
CA PHE A 135 -13.95 -7.83 -20.89
C PHE A 135 -13.68 -8.33 -19.46
N ILE A 136 -13.38 -7.42 -18.50
CA ILE A 136 -13.25 -7.80 -17.08
C ILE A 136 -14.57 -8.41 -16.59
N ASP A 137 -15.67 -7.73 -16.91
CA ASP A 137 -17.02 -8.17 -16.54
C ASP A 137 -17.39 -9.49 -17.21
N ASN A 138 -17.03 -9.62 -18.50
CA ASN A 138 -17.30 -10.86 -19.23
C ASN A 138 -16.61 -12.04 -18.55
N ILE A 139 -15.32 -11.94 -18.28
CA ILE A 139 -14.53 -13.02 -17.69
C ILE A 139 -15.02 -13.36 -16.27
N LEU A 140 -15.24 -12.36 -15.43
CA LEU A 140 -15.64 -12.59 -14.03
C LEU A 140 -17.07 -13.10 -13.92
N PHE A 141 -18.01 -12.46 -14.59
CA PHE A 141 -19.43 -12.81 -14.45
C PHE A 141 -19.79 -14.08 -15.20
N ASP A 142 -19.13 -14.39 -16.33
CA ASP A 142 -19.29 -15.69 -17.02
C ASP A 142 -18.77 -16.84 -16.15
N ARG A 143 -17.67 -16.62 -15.43
CA ARG A 143 -17.17 -17.60 -14.46
C ARG A 143 -18.15 -17.78 -13.30
N MET A 144 -18.67 -16.70 -12.73
CA MET A 144 -19.69 -16.76 -11.68
C MET A 144 -20.93 -17.52 -12.15
N ALA A 145 -21.44 -17.19 -13.35
CA ALA A 145 -22.62 -17.85 -13.91
C ALA A 145 -22.41 -19.35 -14.12
N ARG A 146 -21.25 -19.74 -14.66
CA ARG A 146 -20.88 -21.14 -14.88
C ARG A 146 -20.79 -21.94 -13.59
N ASP A 147 -20.27 -21.31 -12.52
CA ASP A 147 -20.03 -21.95 -11.22
C ASP A 147 -21.21 -21.72 -10.24
N ASN A 148 -22.34 -21.16 -10.71
CA ASN A 148 -23.55 -20.83 -9.92
C ASN A 148 -23.26 -19.92 -8.71
N VAL A 149 -22.34 -18.98 -8.85
CA VAL A 149 -22.02 -17.97 -7.84
C VAL A 149 -22.85 -16.72 -8.08
N MET A 150 -23.64 -16.30 -7.08
CA MET A 150 -24.37 -15.03 -7.12
C MET A 150 -23.43 -13.86 -6.85
N SER A 151 -23.82 -12.67 -7.31
CA SER A 151 -23.09 -11.43 -7.12
C SER A 151 -23.82 -10.48 -6.16
N ALA A 152 -23.07 -9.59 -5.51
CA ALA A 152 -23.64 -8.39 -4.93
C ALA A 152 -24.26 -7.51 -6.03
N ALA A 153 -25.24 -6.70 -5.68
CA ALA A 153 -25.79 -5.66 -6.57
C ALA A 153 -24.74 -4.57 -6.86
N LEU A 154 -25.00 -3.71 -7.84
CA LEU A 154 -24.20 -2.51 -8.05
C LEU A 154 -24.34 -1.56 -6.85
N CYS A 155 -23.28 -0.88 -6.49
CA CYS A 155 -23.27 0.12 -5.42
C CYS A 155 -24.10 1.36 -5.79
N THR A 156 -24.52 2.12 -4.79
CA THR A 156 -25.20 3.41 -4.99
C THR A 156 -24.26 4.45 -5.62
N ASP A 157 -24.83 5.53 -6.14
CA ASP A 157 -24.04 6.63 -6.70
C ASP A 157 -23.22 7.35 -5.61
N ALA A 158 -23.73 7.41 -4.38
CA ALA A 158 -23.00 7.99 -3.25
C ALA A 158 -21.77 7.15 -2.87
N GLU A 159 -21.92 5.82 -2.84
CA GLU A 159 -20.78 4.89 -2.64
C GLU A 159 -19.78 5.01 -3.79
N PHE A 160 -20.27 5.05 -5.04
CA PHE A 160 -19.41 5.10 -6.22
C PHE A 160 -18.56 6.37 -6.26
N ILE A 161 -19.16 7.57 -6.09
CA ILE A 161 -18.39 8.82 -6.14
C ILE A 161 -17.33 8.86 -5.05
N ARG A 162 -17.66 8.48 -3.80
CA ARG A 162 -16.67 8.43 -2.71
C ARG A 162 -15.55 7.45 -3.02
N ARG A 163 -15.90 6.23 -3.44
CA ARG A 163 -14.96 5.15 -3.77
C ARG A 163 -13.99 5.56 -4.85
N VAL A 164 -14.48 6.05 -5.99
CA VAL A 164 -13.63 6.36 -7.13
C VAL A 164 -12.72 7.57 -6.88
N TYR A 165 -13.19 8.57 -6.12
CA TYR A 165 -12.33 9.66 -5.67
C TYR A 165 -11.18 9.17 -4.80
N LEU A 166 -11.45 8.33 -3.79
CA LEU A 166 -10.43 7.76 -2.91
C LEU A 166 -9.46 6.84 -3.66
N ASP A 167 -9.97 5.99 -4.56
CA ASP A 167 -9.11 5.04 -5.28
C ASP A 167 -8.26 5.73 -6.35
N LEU A 168 -8.76 6.73 -7.05
CA LEU A 168 -8.01 7.42 -8.10
C LEU A 168 -7.19 8.61 -7.57
N THR A 169 -7.70 9.36 -6.58
CA THR A 169 -7.06 10.62 -6.14
C THR A 169 -6.58 10.62 -4.68
N GLY A 170 -6.96 9.59 -3.90
CA GLY A 170 -6.64 9.53 -2.46
C GLY A 170 -7.34 10.58 -1.61
N ARG A 171 -8.40 11.22 -2.13
CA ARG A 171 -9.14 12.32 -1.47
C ARG A 171 -10.63 12.07 -1.52
N ILE A 172 -11.37 12.57 -0.55
CA ILE A 172 -12.83 12.59 -0.62
C ILE A 172 -13.31 13.70 -1.57
N PRO A 173 -14.46 13.53 -2.24
CA PRO A 173 -15.04 14.58 -3.10
C PRO A 173 -15.49 15.79 -2.28
N ALA A 174 -15.58 16.95 -2.92
CA ALA A 174 -16.21 18.11 -2.32
C ALA A 174 -17.72 17.96 -2.28
N ALA A 175 -18.40 18.56 -1.28
CA ALA A 175 -19.86 18.45 -1.12
C ALA A 175 -20.64 18.87 -2.38
N ASN A 176 -20.22 19.95 -3.04
CA ASN A 176 -20.87 20.42 -4.28
C ASN A 176 -20.70 19.40 -5.43
N ALA A 177 -19.53 18.72 -5.53
CA ALA A 177 -19.33 17.67 -6.52
C ALA A 177 -20.21 16.45 -6.23
N VAL A 178 -20.38 16.09 -4.94
CA VAL A 178 -21.30 15.02 -4.53
C VAL A 178 -22.74 15.38 -4.93
N THR A 179 -23.21 16.58 -4.56
CA THR A 179 -24.58 17.03 -4.88
C THR A 179 -24.81 17.04 -6.39
N ALA A 180 -23.87 17.60 -7.17
CA ALA A 180 -23.97 17.63 -8.62
C ALA A 180 -24.05 16.22 -9.23
N PHE A 181 -23.18 15.29 -8.78
CA PHE A 181 -23.15 13.92 -9.27
C PHE A 181 -24.44 13.14 -8.92
N LEU A 182 -24.96 13.31 -7.69
CA LEU A 182 -26.19 12.63 -7.27
C LEU A 182 -27.42 13.12 -8.03
N SER A 183 -27.45 14.40 -8.40
CA SER A 183 -28.55 15.00 -9.18
C SER A 183 -28.42 14.80 -10.70
N ASP A 184 -27.26 14.37 -11.20
CA ASP A 184 -27.03 14.10 -12.61
C ASP A 184 -27.81 12.85 -13.05
N THR A 185 -28.64 12.99 -14.08
CA THR A 185 -29.46 11.91 -14.65
C THR A 185 -28.79 11.22 -15.85
N ASN A 186 -27.58 11.62 -16.22
CA ASN A 186 -26.85 11.02 -17.32
C ASN A 186 -26.47 9.56 -17.00
N LEU A 187 -26.87 8.62 -17.83
CA LEU A 187 -26.56 7.19 -17.66
C LEU A 187 -25.05 6.89 -17.71
N ASN A 188 -24.25 7.74 -18.33
CA ASN A 188 -22.79 7.60 -18.44
C ASN A 188 -22.03 8.42 -17.39
N LYS A 189 -22.69 9.00 -16.39
CA LYS A 189 -22.08 9.89 -15.40
C LYS A 189 -20.92 9.25 -14.63
N ARG A 190 -20.98 7.93 -14.35
CA ARG A 190 -19.93 7.20 -13.64
C ARG A 190 -18.65 7.11 -14.48
N ASP A 191 -18.79 6.78 -15.76
CA ASP A 191 -17.65 6.69 -16.68
C ASP A 191 -17.05 8.08 -16.95
N ALA A 192 -17.88 9.10 -17.11
CA ALA A 192 -17.45 10.50 -17.24
C ALA A 192 -16.70 11.00 -15.99
N LEU A 193 -17.15 10.60 -14.79
CA LEU A 193 -16.48 10.92 -13.54
C LEU A 193 -15.08 10.28 -13.50
N VAL A 194 -14.95 8.99 -13.84
CA VAL A 194 -13.65 8.31 -13.93
C VAL A 194 -12.70 9.07 -14.86
N ASP A 195 -13.16 9.43 -16.07
CA ASP A 195 -12.34 10.16 -17.05
C ASP A 195 -11.91 11.54 -16.53
N SER A 196 -12.77 12.22 -15.78
CA SER A 196 -12.47 13.54 -15.21
C SER A 196 -11.43 13.50 -14.08
N LEU A 197 -11.29 12.39 -13.37
CA LEU A 197 -10.34 12.23 -12.25
C LEU A 197 -8.96 11.78 -12.71
N ILE A 198 -8.89 10.99 -13.78
CA ILE A 198 -7.63 10.45 -14.29
C ILE A 198 -6.77 11.57 -14.88
N GLY A 199 -5.52 11.66 -14.42
CA GLY A 199 -4.54 12.64 -14.88
C GLY A 199 -4.63 14.01 -14.17
N THR A 200 -5.57 14.19 -13.24
CA THR A 200 -5.60 15.38 -12.37
C THR A 200 -4.37 15.46 -11.47
N PRO A 201 -4.01 16.63 -10.93
CA PRO A 201 -2.91 16.76 -9.96
C PRO A 201 -3.08 15.82 -8.76
N GLU A 202 -4.29 15.62 -8.27
CA GLU A 202 -4.63 14.73 -7.17
C GLU A 202 -4.39 13.25 -7.53
N PHE A 203 -4.75 12.86 -8.75
CA PHE A 203 -4.42 11.54 -9.30
C PHE A 203 -2.89 11.34 -9.33
N VAL A 204 -2.15 12.32 -9.81
CA VAL A 204 -0.68 12.26 -9.85
C VAL A 204 -0.10 12.14 -8.44
N ASP A 205 -0.60 12.90 -7.47
CA ASP A 205 -0.15 12.82 -6.07
C ASP A 205 -0.37 11.40 -5.50
N LYS A 206 -1.57 10.82 -5.67
CA LYS A 206 -1.92 9.48 -5.21
C LYS A 206 -1.01 8.40 -5.77
N TRP A 207 -0.83 8.41 -7.08
CA TRP A 207 -0.05 7.38 -7.75
C TRP A 207 1.47 7.59 -7.61
N THR A 208 1.93 8.83 -7.37
CA THR A 208 3.31 9.11 -6.94
C THR A 208 3.60 8.48 -5.57
N MET A 209 2.66 8.58 -4.62
CA MET A 209 2.77 7.93 -3.32
C MET A 209 2.85 6.40 -3.47
N PHE A 210 1.96 5.81 -4.28
CA PHE A 210 1.93 4.36 -4.55
C PHE A 210 3.26 3.87 -5.16
N PHE A 211 3.76 4.50 -6.21
CA PHE A 211 5.04 4.12 -6.82
C PHE A 211 6.23 4.45 -5.91
N GLY A 212 6.11 5.47 -5.07
CA GLY A 212 7.08 5.72 -4.00
C GLY A 212 7.18 4.58 -3.00
N ASP A 213 6.06 3.95 -2.66
CA ASP A 213 6.03 2.74 -1.82
C ASP A 213 6.62 1.53 -2.59
N LEU A 214 6.16 1.28 -3.83
CA LEU A 214 6.63 0.16 -4.66
C LEU A 214 8.14 0.20 -4.91
N PHE A 215 8.70 1.37 -5.24
CA PHE A 215 10.12 1.56 -5.51
C PHE A 215 10.94 1.96 -4.28
N ARG A 216 10.36 1.83 -3.09
CA ARG A 216 11.01 2.09 -1.79
C ARG A 216 11.65 3.48 -1.74
N ASN A 217 10.94 4.53 -2.18
CA ASN A 217 11.48 5.89 -2.15
C ASN A 217 11.52 6.43 -0.72
N THR A 218 12.67 6.34 -0.09
CA THR A 218 12.95 6.87 1.25
C THR A 218 14.36 7.49 1.30
N ALA A 219 14.54 8.50 2.13
CA ALA A 219 15.84 9.14 2.30
C ALA A 219 16.83 8.19 2.99
N ARG A 220 16.39 7.51 4.04
CA ARG A 220 17.17 6.55 4.80
C ARG A 220 16.27 5.59 5.57
N ALA A 221 16.47 4.30 5.34
CA ALA A 221 15.89 3.21 6.10
C ALA A 221 16.99 2.17 6.40
N THR A 222 16.61 0.97 6.83
CA THR A 222 17.58 -0.07 7.22
C THR A 222 18.53 -0.43 6.08
N ASN A 223 17.98 -0.72 4.88
CA ASN A 223 18.75 -1.17 3.71
C ASN A 223 18.84 -0.12 2.61
N VAL A 224 18.17 1.02 2.73
CA VAL A 224 18.12 2.04 1.67
C VAL A 224 18.69 3.35 2.17
N VAL A 225 19.73 3.87 1.49
CA VAL A 225 20.34 5.17 1.79
C VAL A 225 20.47 5.98 0.50
N ARG A 226 19.48 6.84 0.22
CA ARG A 226 19.48 7.80 -0.91
C ARG A 226 19.78 9.21 -0.48
N TYR A 227 19.75 9.49 0.82
CA TYR A 227 19.70 10.82 1.40
C TYR A 227 18.48 11.64 0.92
N SER A 228 18.24 12.80 1.51
CA SER A 228 17.06 13.63 1.16
C SER A 228 17.09 14.11 -0.28
N GLY A 229 18.25 14.51 -0.80
CA GLY A 229 18.36 14.96 -2.18
C GLY A 229 18.01 13.87 -3.21
N GLY A 230 18.48 12.64 -3.00
CA GLY A 230 18.12 11.51 -3.87
C GLY A 230 16.64 11.10 -3.74
N ARG A 231 16.11 11.09 -2.51
CA ARG A 231 14.67 10.87 -2.26
C ARG A 231 13.81 11.88 -3.01
N ASP A 232 14.15 13.17 -2.92
CA ASP A 232 13.37 14.24 -3.54
C ASP A 232 13.48 14.21 -5.07
N ALA A 233 14.68 13.92 -5.61
CA ALA A 233 14.88 13.74 -7.04
C ALA A 233 14.07 12.55 -7.57
N PHE A 234 14.03 11.42 -6.85
CA PHE A 234 13.24 10.26 -7.26
C PHE A 234 11.73 10.51 -7.17
N TYR A 235 11.28 11.18 -6.11
CA TYR A 235 9.89 11.64 -6.00
C TYR A 235 9.48 12.50 -7.20
N ASN A 236 10.30 13.48 -7.57
CA ASN A 236 10.03 14.34 -8.71
C ASN A 236 10.06 13.58 -10.05
N TYR A 237 10.97 12.62 -10.23
CA TYR A 237 10.99 11.76 -11.40
C TYR A 237 9.68 10.97 -11.54
N LEU A 238 9.23 10.30 -10.47
CA LEU A 238 7.98 9.55 -10.47
C LEU A 238 6.78 10.47 -10.75
N LYS A 239 6.71 11.60 -10.05
CA LYS A 239 5.63 12.59 -10.21
C LYS A 239 5.53 13.11 -11.64
N ASN A 240 6.66 13.52 -12.22
CA ASN A 240 6.72 14.05 -13.58
C ASN A 240 6.39 12.97 -14.62
N SER A 241 6.84 11.74 -14.42
CA SER A 241 6.52 10.61 -15.31
C SER A 241 5.02 10.31 -15.32
N LEU A 242 4.36 10.32 -14.16
CA LEU A 242 2.92 10.13 -14.04
C LEU A 242 2.11 11.32 -14.58
N ALA A 243 2.59 12.54 -14.34
CA ALA A 243 1.95 13.76 -14.86
C ALA A 243 1.96 13.81 -16.39
N SER A 244 3.07 13.38 -17.02
CA SER A 244 3.21 13.31 -18.48
C SER A 244 2.62 12.04 -19.11
N ASN A 245 2.01 11.15 -18.31
CA ASN A 245 1.56 9.82 -18.76
C ASN A 245 2.66 9.00 -19.45
N LYS A 246 3.89 9.05 -18.92
CA LYS A 246 5.00 8.25 -19.45
C LYS A 246 4.66 6.76 -19.39
N SER A 247 4.95 6.01 -20.46
CA SER A 247 4.77 4.56 -20.50
C SER A 247 5.51 3.89 -19.34
N TYR A 248 4.87 2.94 -18.66
CA TYR A 248 5.50 2.21 -17.55
C TYR A 248 6.76 1.44 -17.99
N ALA A 249 6.76 0.92 -19.24
CA ALA A 249 7.94 0.28 -19.83
C ALA A 249 9.09 1.27 -20.03
N GLN A 250 8.79 2.52 -20.42
CA GLN A 250 9.79 3.57 -20.51
C GLN A 250 10.32 3.95 -19.11
N MET A 251 9.46 4.08 -18.09
CA MET A 251 9.91 4.34 -16.72
C MET A 251 10.87 3.24 -16.22
N ALA A 252 10.53 1.97 -16.44
CA ALA A 252 11.38 0.84 -16.07
C ALA A 252 12.73 0.87 -16.81
N THR A 253 12.71 1.15 -18.11
CA THR A 253 13.91 1.28 -18.92
C THR A 253 14.82 2.38 -18.41
N GLU A 254 14.31 3.60 -18.20
CA GLU A 254 15.08 4.74 -17.69
C GLU A 254 15.69 4.42 -16.33
N MET A 255 14.94 3.81 -15.41
CA MET A 255 15.43 3.43 -14.07
C MET A 255 16.55 2.39 -14.13
N ILE A 256 16.42 1.36 -14.96
CA ILE A 256 17.42 0.30 -15.07
C ILE A 256 18.69 0.81 -15.81
N THR A 257 18.53 1.66 -16.81
CA THR A 257 19.64 2.11 -17.66
C THR A 257 20.28 3.42 -17.23
N SER A 258 19.79 4.07 -16.18
CA SER A 258 20.36 5.36 -15.74
C SER A 258 21.85 5.27 -15.50
N GLY A 259 22.63 6.19 -16.06
CA GLY A 259 24.09 6.22 -15.96
C GLY A 259 24.85 5.29 -16.93
N THR A 260 24.17 4.67 -17.93
CA THR A 260 24.88 3.84 -18.93
C THR A 260 25.50 4.64 -20.06
N ALA A 261 24.86 5.72 -20.51
CA ALA A 261 25.35 6.58 -21.56
C ALA A 261 26.26 7.70 -21.03
N THR A 262 25.85 8.33 -19.94
CA THR A 262 26.59 9.39 -19.25
C THR A 262 26.46 9.19 -17.75
N THR A 263 27.44 9.71 -16.97
CA THR A 263 27.34 9.64 -15.50
C THR A 263 26.11 10.37 -15.00
N ALA A 264 25.29 9.68 -14.22
CA ALA A 264 24.07 10.22 -13.61
C ALA A 264 24.31 10.57 -12.14
N ASP A 265 23.97 11.80 -11.76
CA ASP A 265 23.96 12.29 -10.37
C ASP A 265 22.59 12.00 -9.78
N ASN A 266 22.49 11.20 -8.73
CA ASN A 266 21.21 10.79 -8.15
C ASN A 266 20.41 11.93 -7.51
N PHE A 267 20.99 13.09 -7.28
CA PHE A 267 20.26 14.29 -6.82
C PHE A 267 19.65 15.08 -7.99
N VAL A 268 20.08 14.82 -9.22
CA VAL A 268 19.63 15.48 -10.45
C VAL A 268 18.83 14.50 -11.31
N ASN A 269 19.42 13.35 -11.58
CA ASN A 269 18.83 12.27 -12.38
C ASN A 269 18.01 11.37 -11.45
N GLY A 270 16.74 11.69 -11.25
CA GLY A 270 15.89 11.03 -10.26
C GLY A 270 15.81 9.52 -10.46
N GLU A 271 15.74 9.04 -11.72
CA GLU A 271 15.68 7.63 -12.11
C GLU A 271 16.91 6.83 -11.62
N ALA A 272 18.08 7.46 -11.44
CA ALA A 272 19.30 6.82 -10.92
C ALA A 272 19.10 6.27 -9.49
N ASN A 273 18.11 6.79 -8.77
CA ASN A 273 17.81 6.34 -7.41
C ASN A 273 17.26 4.92 -7.34
N PHE A 274 16.78 4.33 -8.44
CA PHE A 274 16.49 2.91 -8.51
C PHE A 274 17.77 2.08 -8.33
N ILE A 275 18.84 2.43 -9.06
CA ILE A 275 20.16 1.78 -8.98
C ILE A 275 20.81 2.01 -7.60
N VAL A 276 20.70 3.21 -7.05
CA VAL A 276 21.19 3.54 -5.69
C VAL A 276 20.45 2.75 -4.63
N GLY A 277 19.16 2.48 -4.82
CA GLY A 277 18.34 1.68 -3.90
C GLY A 277 18.74 0.21 -3.78
N GLY A 278 19.59 -0.30 -4.67
CA GLY A 278 20.15 -1.65 -4.60
C GLY A 278 21.46 -1.75 -3.81
N ILE A 279 21.98 -0.64 -3.28
CA ILE A 279 23.24 -0.65 -2.52
C ILE A 279 23.05 -1.39 -1.20
N ILE A 280 23.89 -2.42 -0.97
CA ILE A 280 23.97 -3.13 0.30
C ILE A 280 25.25 -2.64 1.02
N PRO A 281 25.11 -1.93 2.15
CA PRO A 281 26.25 -1.42 2.90
C PRO A 281 27.11 -2.55 3.50
N MET A 282 28.42 -2.32 3.61
CA MET A 282 29.41 -3.19 4.30
C MET A 282 29.55 -4.61 3.75
N GLY A 283 28.95 -4.93 2.60
CA GLY A 283 29.14 -6.19 1.90
C GLY A 283 30.10 -6.07 0.71
N PRO A 284 30.52 -7.21 0.12
CA PRO A 284 31.22 -7.22 -1.16
C PRO A 284 30.33 -6.61 -2.26
N GLN A 285 30.97 -6.23 -3.40
CA GLN A 285 30.22 -5.62 -4.51
C GLN A 285 29.10 -6.53 -5.05
N GLN A 286 29.27 -7.82 -4.97
CA GLN A 286 28.27 -8.82 -5.37
C GLN A 286 26.96 -8.66 -4.60
N ASP A 287 27.01 -8.34 -3.30
CA ASP A 287 25.78 -8.10 -2.52
C ASP A 287 24.97 -6.92 -3.07
N THR A 288 25.64 -5.88 -3.56
CA THR A 288 25.00 -4.74 -4.22
C THR A 288 24.46 -5.09 -5.61
N MET A 289 25.13 -5.96 -6.36
CA MET A 289 24.63 -6.50 -7.63
C MET A 289 23.37 -7.33 -7.38
N ASP A 290 23.41 -8.21 -6.39
CA ASP A 290 22.29 -9.03 -5.93
C ASP A 290 21.11 -8.17 -5.48
N GLY A 291 21.33 -7.16 -4.65
CA GLY A 291 20.27 -6.25 -4.19
C GLY A 291 19.60 -5.51 -5.33
N THR A 292 20.36 -5.11 -6.37
CA THR A 292 19.77 -4.48 -7.56
C THR A 292 18.97 -5.47 -8.40
N ALA A 293 19.44 -6.72 -8.52
CA ALA A 293 18.71 -7.79 -9.21
C ALA A 293 17.40 -8.16 -8.49
N VAL A 294 17.45 -8.26 -7.14
CA VAL A 294 16.24 -8.51 -6.32
C VAL A 294 15.22 -7.39 -6.50
N ASN A 295 15.64 -6.13 -6.44
CA ASN A 295 14.74 -5.01 -6.69
C ASN A 295 14.14 -5.08 -8.11
N THR A 296 14.94 -5.43 -9.12
CA THR A 296 14.46 -5.57 -10.50
C THR A 296 13.43 -6.69 -10.63
N ALA A 297 13.73 -7.87 -10.08
CA ALA A 297 12.83 -9.03 -10.12
C ALA A 297 11.55 -8.80 -9.31
N SER A 298 11.66 -8.27 -8.10
CA SER A 298 10.52 -8.05 -7.20
C SER A 298 9.61 -6.91 -7.69
N MET A 299 10.19 -5.75 -8.05
CA MET A 299 9.39 -4.56 -8.35
C MET A 299 8.83 -4.56 -9.79
N PHE A 300 9.58 -5.11 -10.76
CA PHE A 300 9.14 -5.13 -12.16
C PHE A 300 8.56 -6.45 -12.62
N LEU A 301 9.00 -7.59 -12.07
CA LEU A 301 8.51 -8.90 -12.47
C LEU A 301 7.62 -9.56 -11.41
N GLY A 302 7.53 -9.00 -10.21
CA GLY A 302 6.77 -9.59 -9.11
C GLY A 302 7.38 -10.90 -8.58
N ILE A 303 8.68 -11.15 -8.77
CA ILE A 303 9.35 -12.41 -8.43
C ILE A 303 10.26 -12.19 -7.21
N SER A 304 9.68 -12.25 -6.02
CA SER A 304 10.44 -12.16 -4.76
C SER A 304 11.30 -13.39 -4.47
N ALA A 305 10.98 -14.55 -5.05
CA ALA A 305 11.74 -15.79 -4.88
C ALA A 305 13.22 -15.67 -5.32
N LEU A 306 13.57 -14.69 -6.18
CA LEU A 306 14.96 -14.44 -6.54
C LEU A 306 15.85 -14.17 -5.32
N ASP A 307 15.32 -13.53 -4.29
CA ASP A 307 16.06 -13.24 -3.06
C ASP A 307 16.50 -14.53 -2.33
N CYS A 308 15.64 -15.53 -2.27
CA CYS A 308 15.97 -16.85 -1.73
C CYS A 308 17.07 -17.54 -2.57
N LEU A 309 16.91 -17.52 -3.90
CA LEU A 309 17.82 -18.17 -4.83
C LEU A 309 19.25 -17.59 -4.84
N LEU A 310 19.45 -16.40 -4.36
CA LEU A 310 20.79 -15.81 -4.20
C LEU A 310 21.60 -16.41 -3.03
N CYS A 311 20.92 -17.10 -2.11
CA CYS A 311 21.57 -17.77 -0.97
C CYS A 311 21.70 -19.28 -1.15
N HIS A 312 20.75 -19.94 -1.83
CA HIS A 312 20.70 -21.41 -2.01
C HIS A 312 19.97 -21.78 -3.30
N ASP A 313 20.12 -23.01 -3.75
CA ASP A 313 19.29 -23.56 -4.82
C ASP A 313 17.83 -23.66 -4.36
N GLY A 314 16.90 -23.63 -5.31
CA GLY A 314 15.47 -23.72 -4.99
C GLY A 314 15.03 -25.09 -4.52
N ALA A 315 15.66 -26.16 -5.04
CA ALA A 315 15.37 -27.53 -4.66
C ALA A 315 15.64 -27.74 -3.16
N GLY A 316 14.71 -28.41 -2.48
CA GLY A 316 14.77 -28.63 -1.02
C GLY A 316 14.31 -27.45 -0.17
N HIS A 317 14.20 -26.24 -0.73
CA HIS A 317 13.81 -25.03 0.01
C HIS A 317 12.48 -24.44 -0.47
N LEU A 318 12.25 -24.40 -1.78
CA LEU A 318 11.04 -23.80 -2.36
C LEU A 318 10.01 -24.84 -2.84
N ASP A 319 10.26 -26.12 -2.64
CA ASP A 319 9.46 -27.24 -3.19
C ASP A 319 7.98 -27.21 -2.80
N SER A 320 7.64 -26.56 -1.70
CA SER A 320 6.25 -26.46 -1.23
C SER A 320 5.67 -25.04 -1.32
N VAL A 321 6.45 -24.07 -1.81
CA VAL A 321 6.09 -22.65 -1.78
C VAL A 321 6.01 -22.04 -3.17
N ASN A 322 6.98 -22.34 -4.04
CA ASN A 322 7.11 -21.75 -5.37
C ASN A 322 7.67 -22.81 -6.33
N LEU A 323 6.80 -23.33 -7.18
CA LEU A 323 7.13 -24.41 -8.09
C LEU A 323 8.22 -24.04 -9.10
N TRP A 324 8.14 -22.80 -9.65
CA TRP A 324 9.18 -22.29 -10.56
C TRP A 324 10.50 -22.13 -9.82
N GLY A 325 10.46 -21.52 -8.65
CA GLY A 325 11.64 -21.27 -7.83
C GLY A 325 12.36 -22.56 -7.42
N SER A 326 11.60 -23.65 -7.10
CA SER A 326 12.18 -24.94 -6.72
C SER A 326 12.99 -25.60 -7.84
N GLN A 327 12.77 -25.20 -9.09
CA GLN A 327 13.49 -25.67 -10.26
C GLN A 327 14.69 -24.80 -10.65
N ARG A 328 14.97 -23.74 -9.92
CA ARG A 328 16.04 -22.79 -10.21
C ARG A 328 17.25 -23.02 -9.32
N THR A 329 18.40 -22.74 -9.88
CA THR A 329 19.68 -22.82 -9.16
C THR A 329 20.13 -21.42 -8.72
N ARG A 330 21.01 -21.40 -7.74
CA ARG A 330 21.72 -20.21 -7.30
C ARG A 330 22.53 -19.56 -8.43
N ALA A 331 23.13 -20.38 -9.29
CA ALA A 331 23.91 -19.91 -10.46
C ALA A 331 23.03 -19.11 -11.44
N GLU A 332 21.77 -19.53 -11.66
CA GLU A 332 20.81 -18.79 -12.50
C GLU A 332 20.47 -17.43 -11.88
N ALA A 333 20.30 -17.37 -10.55
CA ALA A 333 20.06 -16.12 -9.82
C ALA A 333 21.25 -15.16 -9.92
N TRP A 334 22.49 -15.68 -9.81
CA TRP A 334 23.70 -14.88 -10.04
C TRP A 334 23.80 -14.38 -11.49
N GLY A 335 23.29 -15.16 -12.46
CA GLY A 335 23.18 -14.72 -13.86
C GLY A 335 22.35 -13.43 -13.99
N MET A 336 21.24 -13.33 -13.21
CA MET A 336 20.42 -12.12 -13.14
C MET A 336 21.21 -10.93 -12.52
N ALA A 337 21.99 -11.17 -11.47
CA ALA A 337 22.81 -10.14 -10.83
C ALA A 337 24.00 -9.70 -11.70
N ALA A 338 24.51 -10.57 -12.57
CA ALA A 338 25.66 -10.29 -13.43
C ALA A 338 25.40 -9.19 -14.48
N PHE A 339 24.13 -8.87 -14.79
CA PHE A 339 23.81 -7.69 -15.60
C PHE A 339 24.27 -6.37 -14.94
N PHE A 340 24.40 -6.33 -13.62
CA PHE A 340 24.80 -5.16 -12.85
C PHE A 340 26.29 -5.15 -12.50
N ALA A 341 27.09 -6.11 -12.98
CA ALA A 341 28.50 -6.26 -12.59
C ALA A 341 29.40 -5.09 -13.05
N ARG A 342 28.99 -4.34 -14.06
CA ARG A 342 29.73 -3.17 -14.56
C ARG A 342 29.23 -1.84 -13.99
N THR A 343 28.21 -1.87 -13.17
CA THR A 343 27.62 -0.66 -12.59
C THR A 343 28.51 -0.09 -11.50
N ARG A 344 28.99 1.13 -11.70
CA ARG A 344 29.74 1.91 -10.72
C ARG A 344 28.80 2.85 -9.96
N ARG A 345 28.95 2.89 -8.65
CA ARG A 345 28.20 3.77 -7.73
C ARG A 345 29.21 4.52 -6.86
N GLN A 346 29.62 5.70 -7.32
CA GLN A 346 30.61 6.51 -6.63
C GLN A 346 29.92 7.42 -5.61
N ARG A 347 30.16 7.18 -4.31
CA ARG A 347 29.67 8.04 -3.25
C ARG A 347 30.53 9.32 -3.17
N GLN A 348 29.89 10.49 -3.21
CA GLN A 348 30.50 11.79 -2.99
C GLN A 348 29.96 12.40 -1.70
N SER A 349 30.83 12.59 -0.70
CA SER A 349 30.48 13.25 0.55
C SER A 349 30.24 14.74 0.32
N LEU A 350 29.11 15.27 0.80
CA LEU A 350 28.76 16.69 0.79
C LEU A 350 28.89 17.29 2.19
N SER A 351 28.74 16.46 3.24
CA SER A 351 28.97 16.82 4.63
C SER A 351 29.34 15.58 5.45
N GLN A 352 30.17 15.78 6.47
CA GLN A 352 30.49 14.73 7.44
C GLN A 352 29.52 14.73 8.63
N MET A 353 29.11 15.90 9.07
CA MET A 353 28.18 16.09 10.18
C MET A 353 27.16 17.20 9.85
N PRO A 354 25.89 16.82 9.60
CA PRO A 354 25.38 15.46 9.49
C PRO A 354 25.96 14.72 8.28
N ASN A 355 26.01 13.37 8.35
CA ASN A 355 26.46 12.56 7.20
C ASN A 355 25.48 12.73 6.02
N TYR A 356 25.97 13.39 4.97
CA TYR A 356 25.20 13.69 3.77
C TYR A 356 26.06 13.49 2.52
N ALA A 357 25.55 12.75 1.56
CA ALA A 357 26.28 12.41 0.36
C ALA A 357 25.33 12.19 -0.82
N LYS A 358 25.87 12.28 -2.02
CA LYS A 358 25.22 11.86 -3.26
C LYS A 358 25.98 10.70 -3.91
N TYR A 359 25.34 10.09 -4.88
CA TYR A 359 25.92 9.00 -5.66
C TYR A 359 25.99 9.39 -7.15
N LEU A 360 27.16 9.16 -7.75
CA LEU A 360 27.32 9.19 -9.19
C LEU A 360 27.23 7.77 -9.72
N VAL A 361 26.24 7.51 -10.57
CA VAL A 361 26.01 6.22 -11.21
C VAL A 361 26.61 6.26 -12.62
N SER A 362 27.46 5.32 -12.93
CA SER A 362 28.07 5.18 -14.25
C SER A 362 28.33 3.72 -14.58
N GLU A 363 28.84 3.45 -15.77
CA GLU A 363 29.17 2.11 -16.25
C GLU A 363 30.68 1.98 -16.45
N ASN A 364 31.28 0.89 -15.96
CA ASN A 364 32.63 0.51 -16.24
C ASN A 364 32.69 -0.24 -17.61
N ALA A 365 33.80 -0.07 -18.35
CA ALA A 365 33.99 -0.80 -19.59
C ALA A 365 34.05 -2.33 -19.36
N ASN A 366 34.65 -2.74 -18.25
CA ASN A 366 34.84 -4.13 -17.86
C ASN A 366 34.29 -4.38 -16.44
N GLY A 367 34.01 -5.62 -16.14
CA GLY A 367 33.54 -6.08 -14.85
C GLY A 367 32.72 -7.34 -15.00
N GLU A 368 32.95 -8.33 -14.13
CA GLU A 368 32.24 -9.60 -14.12
C GLU A 368 31.73 -9.88 -12.71
N TYR A 369 30.67 -10.70 -12.63
CA TYR A 369 30.20 -11.21 -11.35
C TYR A 369 31.16 -12.31 -10.88
N GLN A 370 31.97 -11.99 -9.86
CA GLN A 370 33.03 -12.86 -9.38
C GLN A 370 32.53 -13.83 -8.32
N LEU A 371 32.93 -15.11 -8.43
CA LEU A 371 32.65 -16.16 -7.46
C LEU A 371 33.85 -16.30 -6.48
N ASN A 372 34.08 -15.31 -5.65
CA ASN A 372 35.25 -15.22 -4.78
C ASN A 372 34.95 -14.55 -3.43
N THR A 373 33.72 -14.62 -2.93
CA THR A 373 33.36 -14.00 -1.65
C THR A 373 33.16 -15.05 -0.57
N SER A 374 33.86 -14.88 0.55
CA SER A 374 33.76 -15.74 1.74
C SER A 374 32.95 -15.09 2.88
N SER A 375 32.56 -13.83 2.72
CA SER A 375 31.81 -13.06 3.73
C SER A 375 30.86 -12.07 3.05
N GLY A 376 29.88 -11.52 3.79
CA GLY A 376 28.93 -10.54 3.31
C GLY A 376 27.54 -10.83 3.88
N ASN A 377 26.50 -10.18 3.30
CA ASN A 377 25.11 -10.37 3.70
C ASN A 377 24.47 -11.60 3.04
N ARG A 378 25.20 -12.30 2.19
CA ARG A 378 24.80 -13.51 1.48
C ARG A 378 25.78 -14.64 1.75
N GLN A 379 25.38 -15.86 1.42
CA GLN A 379 26.24 -17.05 1.49
C GLN A 379 27.48 -16.90 0.59
N THR A 380 28.55 -17.61 0.93
CA THR A 380 29.79 -17.64 0.14
C THR A 380 29.51 -17.92 -1.33
N ARG A 381 30.28 -17.27 -2.20
CA ARG A 381 30.24 -17.49 -3.65
C ARG A 381 31.56 -18.15 -4.06
N GLU A 382 31.52 -19.41 -4.41
CA GLU A 382 32.65 -20.24 -4.80
C GLU A 382 32.58 -20.60 -6.28
N PRO A 383 33.71 -20.85 -6.94
CA PRO A 383 33.71 -21.27 -8.34
C PRO A 383 32.84 -22.50 -8.58
N ILE A 384 32.07 -22.51 -9.68
CA ILE A 384 31.24 -23.62 -10.08
C ILE A 384 31.83 -24.25 -11.34
N ASN A 385 32.09 -25.57 -11.32
CA ASN A 385 32.68 -26.30 -12.43
C ASN A 385 33.93 -25.64 -13.03
N GLY A 386 34.78 -25.05 -12.16
CA GLY A 386 35.98 -24.36 -12.55
C GLY A 386 35.80 -22.91 -13.06
N ALA A 387 34.57 -22.45 -13.22
CA ALA A 387 34.27 -21.06 -13.59
C ALA A 387 34.27 -20.16 -12.36
N SER A 388 35.14 -19.12 -12.37
CA SER A 388 35.27 -18.11 -11.31
C SER A 388 34.38 -16.89 -11.50
N THR A 389 33.61 -16.83 -12.61
CA THR A 389 32.72 -15.73 -12.97
C THR A 389 31.39 -16.22 -13.52
N VAL A 390 30.35 -15.42 -13.38
CA VAL A 390 29.04 -15.70 -13.96
C VAL A 390 28.70 -14.68 -15.05
N GLN A 391 28.23 -15.19 -16.20
CA GLN A 391 27.78 -14.34 -17.29
C GLN A 391 26.33 -13.91 -17.10
N PRO A 392 25.93 -12.71 -17.61
CA PRO A 392 24.55 -12.25 -17.55
C PRO A 392 23.58 -13.20 -18.24
N ARG A 393 22.57 -13.66 -17.48
CA ARG A 393 21.46 -14.49 -17.98
C ARG A 393 20.16 -14.08 -17.33
N PHE A 394 19.13 -13.84 -18.15
CA PHE A 394 17.81 -13.50 -17.67
C PHE A 394 17.12 -14.76 -17.14
N ILE A 395 16.69 -14.73 -15.90
CA ILE A 395 16.28 -15.94 -15.16
C ILE A 395 15.00 -16.59 -15.71
N LEU A 396 14.15 -15.86 -16.44
CA LEU A 396 12.91 -16.43 -16.97
C LEU A 396 13.12 -17.27 -18.24
N ASN A 397 14.08 -16.91 -19.09
CA ASN A 397 14.27 -17.58 -20.39
C ASN A 397 15.74 -17.85 -20.75
N GLY A 398 16.70 -17.54 -19.88
CA GLY A 398 18.11 -17.77 -20.12
C GLY A 398 18.78 -16.84 -21.13
N SER A 399 18.07 -15.82 -21.65
CA SER A 399 18.61 -14.87 -22.62
C SER A 399 19.73 -14.01 -22.03
N GLY A 400 20.74 -13.70 -22.84
CA GLY A 400 21.88 -12.90 -22.44
C GLY A 400 21.93 -11.51 -23.07
N VAL A 401 23.14 -10.96 -23.10
CA VAL A 401 23.47 -9.67 -23.71
C VAL A 401 23.77 -9.87 -25.19
N ASN A 402 23.22 -9.05 -26.06
CA ASN A 402 23.53 -9.06 -27.51
C ASN A 402 24.96 -8.50 -27.75
N SER A 403 25.54 -8.81 -28.91
CA SER A 403 26.86 -8.27 -29.28
C SER A 403 26.81 -6.73 -29.29
N GLY A 404 27.75 -6.12 -28.56
CA GLY A 404 27.87 -4.66 -28.46
C GLY A 404 26.82 -3.96 -27.56
N GLU A 405 25.87 -4.70 -26.99
CA GLU A 405 24.85 -4.15 -26.10
C GLU A 405 25.41 -3.92 -24.69
N ASN A 406 25.02 -2.82 -24.04
CA ASN A 406 25.32 -2.62 -22.61
C ASN A 406 24.50 -3.60 -21.76
N ARG A 407 25.09 -4.13 -20.67
CA ARG A 407 24.43 -5.12 -19.80
C ARG A 407 23.12 -4.63 -19.22
N ARG A 408 23.04 -3.39 -18.72
CA ARG A 408 21.80 -2.84 -18.15
C ARG A 408 20.78 -2.49 -19.23
N GLN A 409 21.22 -2.14 -20.44
CA GLN A 409 20.29 -2.01 -21.58
C GLN A 409 19.69 -3.36 -21.97
N ALA A 410 20.51 -4.43 -21.99
CA ALA A 410 20.01 -5.79 -22.18
C ALA A 410 19.01 -6.19 -21.08
N MET A 411 19.31 -5.90 -19.81
CA MET A 411 18.38 -6.16 -18.70
C MET A 411 17.04 -5.43 -18.90
N ALA A 412 17.07 -4.13 -19.22
CA ALA A 412 15.86 -3.36 -19.43
C ALA A 412 15.02 -3.92 -20.58
N ARG A 413 15.67 -4.25 -21.71
CA ARG A 413 15.03 -4.89 -22.87
C ARG A 413 14.37 -6.21 -22.49
N LEU A 414 15.08 -7.10 -21.80
CA LEU A 414 14.59 -8.41 -21.41
C LEU A 414 13.43 -8.32 -20.41
N VAL A 415 13.51 -7.42 -19.44
CA VAL A 415 12.44 -7.17 -18.47
C VAL A 415 11.18 -6.65 -19.17
N THR A 416 11.30 -5.59 -19.97
CA THR A 416 10.13 -4.91 -20.56
C THR A 416 9.50 -5.65 -21.72
N SER A 417 10.22 -6.60 -22.35
CA SER A 417 9.68 -7.46 -23.40
C SER A 417 9.01 -8.75 -22.88
N ASP A 418 9.23 -9.10 -21.62
CA ASP A 418 8.62 -10.30 -21.04
C ASP A 418 7.19 -10.02 -20.56
N LYS A 419 6.24 -10.92 -20.86
CA LYS A 419 4.83 -10.79 -20.43
C LYS A 419 4.70 -10.72 -18.90
N GLN A 420 5.67 -11.27 -18.16
CA GLN A 420 5.68 -11.23 -16.70
C GLN A 420 5.77 -9.79 -16.16
N PHE A 421 6.44 -8.88 -16.88
CA PHE A 421 6.47 -7.45 -16.54
C PHE A 421 5.07 -6.83 -16.58
N ALA A 422 4.27 -7.15 -17.60
CA ALA A 422 2.89 -6.69 -17.69
C ALA A 422 2.01 -7.32 -16.61
N ARG A 423 2.17 -8.64 -16.34
CA ARG A 423 1.42 -9.33 -15.26
C ARG A 423 1.69 -8.72 -13.89
N ALA A 424 2.94 -8.40 -13.58
CA ALA A 424 3.30 -7.76 -12.31
C ALA A 424 2.69 -6.36 -12.19
N ALA A 425 2.82 -5.52 -13.22
CA ALA A 425 2.24 -4.18 -13.24
C ALA A 425 0.71 -4.21 -13.05
N VAL A 426 0.03 -5.08 -13.80
CA VAL A 426 -1.43 -5.30 -13.67
C VAL A 426 -1.78 -5.70 -12.24
N ASN A 427 -1.08 -6.66 -11.67
CA ASN A 427 -1.39 -7.20 -10.35
C ASN A 427 -1.24 -6.16 -9.24
N TYR A 428 -0.20 -5.32 -9.29
CA TYR A 428 0.01 -4.22 -8.35
C TYR A 428 -1.10 -3.16 -8.44
N ILE A 429 -1.49 -2.76 -9.65
CA ILE A 429 -2.58 -1.79 -9.86
C ILE A 429 -3.92 -2.38 -9.46
N TRP A 430 -4.17 -3.65 -9.85
CA TRP A 430 -5.39 -4.37 -9.49
C TRP A 430 -5.57 -4.47 -7.97
N GLU A 431 -4.53 -4.92 -7.24
CA GLU A 431 -4.57 -4.98 -5.77
C GLU A 431 -4.88 -3.63 -5.15
N LYS A 432 -4.25 -2.54 -5.62
CA LYS A 432 -4.49 -1.21 -5.07
C LYS A 432 -5.92 -0.72 -5.28
N ILE A 433 -6.57 -1.09 -6.39
CA ILE A 433 -7.94 -0.69 -6.73
C ILE A 433 -8.97 -1.71 -6.20
N MET A 434 -8.73 -3.01 -6.35
CA MET A 434 -9.70 -4.07 -6.02
C MET A 434 -9.52 -4.64 -4.62
N VAL A 435 -8.43 -4.28 -3.92
CA VAL A 435 -8.04 -4.70 -2.55
C VAL A 435 -7.46 -6.12 -2.50
N GLU A 436 -8.07 -7.09 -3.14
CA GLU A 436 -7.54 -8.45 -3.27
C GLU A 436 -6.77 -8.57 -4.59
N ALA A 437 -5.53 -9.03 -4.53
CA ALA A 437 -4.70 -9.24 -5.71
C ALA A 437 -5.13 -10.48 -6.52
N LEU A 438 -4.86 -10.48 -7.83
CA LEU A 438 -5.01 -11.69 -8.65
C LEU A 438 -3.98 -12.76 -8.26
N VAL A 439 -2.77 -12.33 -7.92
CA VAL A 439 -1.71 -13.14 -7.31
C VAL A 439 -1.35 -12.51 -5.97
N SER A 440 -1.52 -13.22 -4.88
CA SER A 440 -1.23 -12.76 -3.52
C SER A 440 -0.16 -13.63 -2.85
N PRO A 441 0.89 -13.02 -2.23
CA PRO A 441 1.24 -11.61 -2.23
C PRO A 441 1.58 -11.07 -3.64
N SER A 442 1.35 -9.79 -3.87
CA SER A 442 1.43 -9.22 -5.23
C SER A 442 2.81 -9.26 -5.88
N ASN A 443 3.86 -9.47 -5.10
CA ASN A 443 5.24 -9.65 -5.54
C ASN A 443 5.78 -11.08 -5.45
N ALA A 444 4.90 -12.07 -5.20
CA ALA A 444 5.29 -13.48 -5.01
C ALA A 444 4.82 -14.40 -6.15
N PHE A 445 4.99 -13.94 -7.38
CA PHE A 445 4.64 -14.74 -8.55
C PHE A 445 5.42 -16.06 -8.62
N ASP A 446 4.71 -17.09 -9.04
CA ASP A 446 5.24 -18.41 -9.42
C ASP A 446 5.04 -18.62 -10.92
N PRO A 447 6.04 -18.27 -11.76
CA PRO A 447 5.90 -18.33 -13.21
C PRO A 447 5.48 -19.69 -13.78
N ALA A 448 5.72 -20.78 -13.08
CA ALA A 448 5.30 -22.13 -13.51
C ALA A 448 3.78 -22.38 -13.35
N ARG A 449 3.05 -21.50 -12.65
CA ARG A 449 1.65 -21.70 -12.27
C ARG A 449 0.71 -20.62 -12.81
N LEU A 450 1.14 -19.89 -13.85
CA LEU A 450 0.38 -18.77 -14.41
C LEU A 450 -0.42 -19.11 -15.66
N ASP A 451 0.01 -20.10 -16.41
CA ASP A 451 -0.64 -20.51 -17.65
C ASP A 451 -1.80 -21.46 -17.37
N PRO A 452 -3.04 -21.12 -17.77
CA PRO A 452 -4.18 -22.05 -17.65
C PRO A 452 -3.98 -23.40 -18.35
N ALA A 453 -3.15 -23.44 -19.38
CA ALA A 453 -2.83 -24.67 -20.13
C ALA A 453 -1.68 -25.48 -19.50
N ALA A 454 -1.00 -24.97 -18.45
CA ALA A 454 0.11 -25.67 -17.84
C ALA A 454 -0.32 -26.98 -17.18
N GLN A 455 0.42 -28.06 -17.44
CA GLN A 455 0.27 -29.32 -16.71
C GLN A 455 1.04 -29.22 -15.39
N LEU A 456 0.30 -29.04 -14.30
CA LEU A 456 0.89 -28.89 -12.98
C LEU A 456 1.10 -30.26 -12.31
N PRO A 457 2.19 -30.43 -11.54
CA PRO A 457 2.40 -31.63 -10.73
C PRO A 457 1.29 -31.83 -9.70
N THR A 458 1.10 -33.07 -9.24
CA THR A 458 0.11 -33.40 -8.20
C THR A 458 0.29 -32.54 -6.96
N GLY A 459 -0.81 -31.96 -6.46
CA GLY A 459 -0.82 -31.06 -5.29
C GLY A 459 -0.61 -29.58 -5.63
N TRP A 460 -0.28 -29.24 -6.88
CA TRP A 460 -0.19 -27.86 -7.32
C TRP A 460 -1.42 -27.42 -8.11
N THR A 461 -1.81 -26.17 -7.93
CA THR A 461 -2.91 -25.51 -8.66
C THR A 461 -2.42 -24.24 -9.31
N LEU A 462 -3.18 -23.68 -10.24
CA LEU A 462 -2.91 -22.33 -10.76
C LEU A 462 -2.79 -21.36 -9.59
N GLN A 463 -1.85 -20.44 -9.67
CA GLN A 463 -1.63 -19.46 -8.62
C GLN A 463 -2.63 -18.29 -8.66
N PRO A 464 -2.93 -17.69 -9.83
CA PRO A 464 -3.84 -16.55 -9.88
C PRO A 464 -5.26 -16.95 -9.47
N ALA A 465 -5.93 -16.06 -8.75
CA ALA A 465 -7.36 -16.15 -8.46
C ALA A 465 -8.20 -16.31 -9.75
N ASN A 466 -7.76 -15.64 -10.83
CA ASN A 466 -8.28 -15.79 -12.17
C ASN A 466 -7.12 -15.63 -13.19
N ALA A 467 -6.61 -16.75 -13.71
CA ALA A 467 -5.46 -16.74 -14.63
C ALA A 467 -5.82 -16.16 -16.01
N GLU A 468 -7.04 -16.38 -16.48
CA GLU A 468 -7.56 -15.82 -17.73
C GLU A 468 -7.60 -14.29 -17.65
N LEU A 469 -8.16 -13.74 -16.58
CA LEU A 469 -8.25 -12.30 -16.36
C LEU A 469 -6.85 -11.66 -16.25
N LEU A 470 -5.94 -12.27 -15.51
CA LEU A 470 -4.57 -11.77 -15.38
C LEU A 470 -3.87 -11.74 -16.76
N GLY A 471 -4.06 -12.80 -17.55
CA GLY A 471 -3.53 -12.90 -18.92
C GLY A 471 -4.09 -11.82 -19.84
N ALA A 472 -5.42 -11.65 -19.85
CA ALA A 472 -6.12 -10.67 -20.70
C ALA A 472 -5.75 -9.21 -20.33
N LEU A 473 -5.67 -8.90 -19.03
CA LEU A 473 -5.25 -7.57 -18.58
C LEU A 473 -3.78 -7.27 -18.94
N ALA A 474 -2.90 -8.27 -18.84
CA ALA A 474 -1.50 -8.13 -19.25
C ALA A 474 -1.38 -7.88 -20.75
N ASP A 475 -2.11 -8.63 -21.58
CA ASP A 475 -2.13 -8.44 -23.04
C ASP A 475 -2.69 -7.07 -23.42
N GLU A 476 -3.74 -6.62 -22.72
CA GLU A 476 -4.30 -5.29 -22.95
C GLU A 476 -3.32 -4.17 -22.56
N LEU A 477 -2.60 -4.31 -21.44
CA LEU A 477 -1.59 -3.33 -21.04
C LEU A 477 -0.44 -3.24 -22.05
N ILE A 478 0.02 -4.39 -22.58
CA ILE A 478 1.01 -4.45 -23.66
C ILE A 478 0.47 -3.75 -24.91
N ARG A 479 -0.76 -4.10 -25.33
CA ARG A 479 -1.42 -3.52 -26.52
C ARG A 479 -1.55 -1.99 -26.42
N GLN A 480 -1.75 -1.46 -25.20
CA GLN A 480 -1.84 -0.02 -24.90
C GLN A 480 -0.48 0.62 -24.62
N ASN A 481 0.63 -0.03 -24.99
CA ASN A 481 1.99 0.48 -24.77
C ASN A 481 2.26 0.87 -23.30
N TYR A 482 1.77 0.04 -22.37
CA TYR A 482 1.95 0.23 -20.92
C TYR A 482 1.40 1.57 -20.39
N ASP A 483 0.29 2.05 -20.93
CA ASP A 483 -0.44 3.22 -20.46
C ASP A 483 -1.20 2.89 -19.16
N LEU A 484 -0.66 3.34 -18.02
CA LEU A 484 -1.25 3.07 -16.70
C LEU A 484 -2.62 3.75 -16.52
N ARG A 485 -2.84 4.92 -17.12
CA ARG A 485 -4.11 5.64 -17.00
C ARG A 485 -5.24 4.86 -17.65
N LYS A 486 -4.99 4.28 -18.84
CA LYS A 486 -5.96 3.43 -19.54
C LYS A 486 -6.27 2.16 -18.76
N LEU A 487 -5.25 1.52 -18.15
CA LEU A 487 -5.47 0.35 -17.30
C LEU A 487 -6.37 0.70 -16.10
N MET A 488 -6.10 1.81 -15.41
CA MET A 488 -6.89 2.24 -14.26
C MET A 488 -8.32 2.62 -14.66
N ALA A 489 -8.50 3.30 -15.80
CA ALA A 489 -9.83 3.57 -16.36
C ALA A 489 -10.60 2.28 -16.67
N LEU A 490 -9.94 1.31 -17.31
CA LEU A 490 -10.53 0.02 -17.66
C LEU A 490 -11.06 -0.72 -16.42
N ILE A 491 -10.26 -0.74 -15.33
CA ILE A 491 -10.65 -1.39 -14.08
C ILE A 491 -11.80 -0.64 -13.41
N THR A 492 -11.70 0.67 -13.23
CA THR A 492 -12.68 1.47 -12.47
C THR A 492 -14.00 1.68 -13.20
N LYS A 493 -14.02 1.55 -14.52
CA LYS A 493 -15.25 1.55 -15.34
C LYS A 493 -15.95 0.19 -15.39
N SER A 494 -15.30 -0.91 -15.00
CA SER A 494 -15.95 -2.23 -15.00
C SER A 494 -17.10 -2.30 -14.00
N SER A 495 -18.14 -3.07 -14.30
CA SER A 495 -19.22 -3.36 -13.36
C SER A 495 -18.73 -4.14 -12.13
N ALA A 496 -17.71 -4.97 -12.30
CA ALA A 496 -17.07 -5.69 -11.20
C ALA A 496 -16.47 -4.74 -10.14
N TYR A 497 -15.86 -3.61 -10.54
CA TYR A 497 -15.42 -2.58 -9.61
C TYR A 497 -16.60 -1.86 -8.93
N GLN A 498 -17.72 -1.74 -9.64
CA GLN A 498 -18.93 -1.02 -9.20
C GLN A 498 -19.88 -1.88 -8.35
N LEU A 499 -19.53 -3.13 -8.04
CA LEU A 499 -20.31 -3.94 -7.10
C LEU A 499 -20.33 -3.32 -5.70
N SER A 500 -21.42 -3.53 -4.98
CA SER A 500 -21.53 -3.16 -3.56
C SER A 500 -20.57 -4.01 -2.71
N ALA A 501 -20.17 -3.48 -1.59
CA ALA A 501 -19.46 -4.24 -0.55
C ALA A 501 -20.42 -5.15 0.24
N GLN A 502 -21.72 -4.86 0.21
CA GLN A 502 -22.74 -5.69 0.83
C GLN A 502 -22.95 -6.98 0.02
N TYR A 503 -22.98 -8.09 0.73
CA TYR A 503 -23.31 -9.40 0.16
C TYR A 503 -24.35 -10.06 1.07
N PRO A 504 -25.65 -9.94 0.78
CA PRO A 504 -26.72 -10.35 1.69
C PRO A 504 -26.89 -11.88 1.79
N GLY A 505 -26.05 -12.66 1.10
CA GLY A 505 -26.00 -14.11 1.19
C GLY A 505 -24.92 -14.63 2.13
N SER A 506 -24.82 -15.95 2.25
CA SER A 506 -23.72 -16.60 2.98
C SER A 506 -22.38 -16.37 2.28
N TRP A 507 -21.46 -15.67 2.95
CA TRP A 507 -20.12 -15.44 2.43
C TRP A 507 -19.14 -16.50 2.90
N SER A 508 -18.32 -17.02 1.99
CA SER A 508 -17.20 -17.89 2.28
C SER A 508 -15.93 -17.44 1.55
N LEU A 509 -14.76 -17.84 2.03
CA LEU A 509 -13.49 -17.53 1.37
C LEU A 509 -13.35 -18.14 -0.03
N ALA A 510 -14.12 -19.18 -0.34
CA ALA A 510 -14.21 -19.76 -1.69
C ALA A 510 -14.77 -18.78 -2.73
N LEU A 511 -15.49 -17.72 -2.30
CA LEU A 511 -16.04 -16.67 -3.17
C LEU A 511 -15.02 -15.57 -3.49
N VAL A 512 -13.91 -15.50 -2.75
CA VAL A 512 -12.89 -14.45 -2.96
C VAL A 512 -12.36 -14.42 -4.40
N PRO A 513 -12.02 -15.55 -5.05
CA PRO A 513 -11.51 -15.54 -6.42
C PRO A 513 -12.49 -15.09 -7.49
N TYR A 514 -13.78 -14.93 -7.15
CA TYR A 514 -14.83 -14.49 -8.07
C TYR A 514 -15.02 -12.98 -8.06
N TYR A 515 -14.48 -12.26 -7.05
CA TYR A 515 -14.78 -10.83 -6.86
C TYR A 515 -16.28 -10.55 -6.85
N ALA A 516 -17.06 -11.43 -6.20
CA ALA A 516 -18.53 -11.38 -6.17
C ALA A 516 -19.09 -10.19 -5.37
N ARG A 517 -18.24 -9.40 -4.72
CA ARG A 517 -18.51 -8.11 -4.06
C ARG A 517 -17.27 -7.23 -4.10
N LYS A 518 -17.43 -5.95 -3.85
CA LYS A 518 -16.29 -5.05 -3.57
C LYS A 518 -15.75 -5.32 -2.17
N TYR A 519 -14.43 -5.34 -2.03
CA TYR A 519 -13.78 -5.40 -0.72
C TYR A 519 -13.60 -4.00 -0.15
N VAL A 520 -13.81 -3.91 1.16
CA VAL A 520 -13.59 -2.69 1.94
C VAL A 520 -12.12 -2.62 2.35
N ARG A 521 -11.54 -1.44 2.29
CA ARG A 521 -10.22 -1.16 2.83
C ARG A 521 -10.24 0.03 3.78
N ARG A 522 -9.43 -0.01 4.82
CA ARG A 522 -9.14 1.18 5.61
C ARG A 522 -8.36 2.18 4.75
N LEU A 523 -8.60 3.45 4.95
CA LEU A 523 -7.82 4.53 4.31
C LEU A 523 -6.37 4.50 4.81
N ASP A 524 -5.42 4.82 3.93
CA ASP A 524 -4.04 5.05 4.31
C ASP A 524 -3.93 6.30 5.22
N ALA A 525 -2.86 6.43 5.97
CA ALA A 525 -2.64 7.56 6.87
C ALA A 525 -2.76 8.92 6.16
N GLU A 526 -2.19 9.01 4.98
CA GLU A 526 -2.19 10.21 4.15
C GLU A 526 -3.59 10.51 3.61
N GLU A 527 -4.38 9.49 3.25
CA GLU A 527 -5.78 9.65 2.83
C GLU A 527 -6.66 10.16 3.99
N ILE A 528 -6.48 9.62 5.20
CA ILE A 528 -7.20 10.07 6.40
C ILE A 528 -6.87 11.53 6.72
N HIS A 529 -5.59 11.88 6.69
CA HIS A 529 -5.13 13.24 6.90
C HIS A 529 -5.79 14.20 5.91
N ASP A 530 -5.70 13.91 4.62
CA ASP A 530 -6.21 14.77 3.56
C ASP A 530 -7.74 14.82 3.55
N ALA A 531 -8.42 13.72 3.94
CA ALA A 531 -9.87 13.69 4.14
C ALA A 531 -10.30 14.60 5.31
N ILE A 532 -9.54 14.65 6.41
CA ILE A 532 -9.80 15.58 7.53
C ILE A 532 -9.64 17.02 7.06
N LEU A 533 -8.58 17.37 6.31
CA LEU A 533 -8.41 18.71 5.75
C LEU A 533 -9.61 19.10 4.89
N LYS A 534 -10.06 18.19 4.03
CA LYS A 534 -11.18 18.42 3.12
C LYS A 534 -12.51 18.57 3.86
N ALA A 535 -12.83 17.66 4.79
CA ALA A 535 -14.06 17.66 5.55
C ALA A 535 -14.21 18.91 6.44
N THR A 536 -13.08 19.39 7.00
CA THR A 536 -13.07 20.55 7.88
C THR A 536 -12.77 21.86 7.17
N SER A 537 -12.35 21.84 5.91
CA SER A 537 -11.91 22.99 5.10
C SER A 537 -10.71 23.76 5.69
N ILE A 538 -9.98 23.18 6.63
CA ILE A 538 -8.78 23.78 7.22
C ILE A 538 -7.55 23.12 6.62
N GLY A 539 -6.85 23.85 5.76
CA GLY A 539 -5.64 23.42 5.09
C GLY A 539 -4.45 23.17 6.02
N ALA A 540 -3.38 22.67 5.44
CA ALA A 540 -2.09 22.49 6.09
C ALA A 540 -0.96 22.91 5.14
N THR A 541 0.20 23.19 5.71
CA THR A 541 1.41 23.52 4.95
C THR A 541 2.61 22.88 5.64
N TYR A 542 3.40 22.12 4.90
CA TYR A 542 4.58 21.44 5.41
C TYR A 542 5.78 21.77 4.56
N GLN A 543 6.81 22.31 5.21
CA GLN A 543 8.08 22.61 4.57
C GLN A 543 8.97 21.36 4.58
N MET A 544 9.36 20.86 3.41
CA MET A 544 10.35 19.80 3.30
C MET A 544 11.76 20.39 3.51
N ARG A 545 12.63 19.60 4.14
CA ARG A 545 14.02 19.99 4.38
C ARG A 545 14.99 18.89 3.99
N ASP A 546 16.14 19.28 3.47
CA ASP A 546 17.25 18.36 3.26
C ASP A 546 17.94 17.97 4.58
N SER A 547 18.93 17.12 4.53
CA SER A 547 19.68 16.68 5.71
C SER A 547 20.59 17.79 6.29
N LEU A 548 20.83 18.87 5.58
CA LEU A 548 21.56 20.05 6.04
C LEU A 548 20.65 21.11 6.67
N GLY A 549 19.33 20.88 6.64
CA GLY A 549 18.33 21.82 7.17
C GLY A 549 17.84 22.87 6.18
N ASN A 550 18.28 22.84 4.91
CA ASN A 550 17.82 23.76 3.88
C ASN A 550 16.39 23.40 3.46
N ASN A 551 15.55 24.41 3.23
CA ASN A 551 14.22 24.21 2.66
C ASN A 551 14.34 23.77 1.20
N THR A 552 13.62 22.69 0.82
CA THR A 552 13.62 22.15 -0.54
C THR A 552 12.34 22.50 -1.29
N PHE A 553 11.19 22.09 -0.76
CA PHE A 553 9.88 22.44 -1.33
C PHE A 553 8.79 22.40 -0.24
N THR A 554 7.59 22.87 -0.60
CA THR A 554 6.44 22.92 0.30
C THR A 554 5.32 22.05 -0.25
N VAL A 555 4.61 21.35 0.65
CA VAL A 555 3.41 20.56 0.32
C VAL A 555 2.24 21.00 1.21
N THR A 556 1.02 20.82 0.70
CA THR A 556 -0.22 21.20 1.39
C THR A 556 -1.10 20.01 1.76
N GLN A 557 -0.71 18.81 1.32
CA GLN A 557 -1.42 17.57 1.51
C GLN A 557 -0.43 16.48 1.94
N ALA A 558 -0.86 15.54 2.77
CA ALA A 558 0.00 14.43 3.17
C ALA A 558 0.30 13.48 1.99
N MET A 559 -0.63 13.36 1.03
CA MET A 559 -0.42 12.58 -0.19
C MET A 559 0.73 13.09 -1.07
N GLN A 560 1.20 14.32 -0.84
CA GLN A 560 2.34 14.95 -1.52
C GLN A 560 3.67 14.73 -0.80
N LEU A 561 3.69 14.04 0.34
CA LEU A 561 4.92 13.79 1.09
C LEU A 561 5.84 12.86 0.32
N PRO A 562 7.16 13.16 0.23
CA PRO A 562 8.08 12.37 -0.58
C PRO A 562 8.40 11.00 0.02
N ASP A 563 8.29 10.86 1.35
CA ASP A 563 8.42 9.58 2.05
C ASP A 563 7.62 9.55 3.36
N THR A 564 7.63 8.40 4.03
CA THR A 564 6.87 8.15 5.26
C THR A 564 7.50 8.74 6.52
N PHE A 565 8.70 9.30 6.46
CA PHE A 565 9.34 10.01 7.57
C PHE A 565 8.99 11.50 7.63
N GLU A 566 8.34 12.02 6.58
CA GLU A 566 7.86 13.40 6.55
C GLU A 566 6.41 13.51 7.10
N PRO A 567 5.99 14.66 7.62
CA PRO A 567 6.74 15.93 7.71
C PRO A 567 7.56 16.00 9.01
N ARG A 568 8.88 16.07 8.92
CA ARG A 568 9.76 16.24 10.10
C ARG A 568 9.62 17.61 10.76
N THR A 569 9.09 18.57 10.02
CA THR A 569 8.85 19.95 10.50
C THR A 569 7.61 20.09 11.38
N SER A 570 6.77 19.04 11.48
CA SER A 570 5.57 19.02 12.32
C SER A 570 5.45 17.70 13.08
N GLY A 571 6.05 17.64 14.27
CA GLY A 571 6.07 16.43 15.09
C GLY A 571 4.67 15.88 15.43
N ALA A 572 3.72 16.78 15.74
CA ALA A 572 2.34 16.37 16.03
C ALA A 572 1.67 15.69 14.83
N VAL A 573 1.85 16.23 13.62
CA VAL A 573 1.29 15.63 12.40
C VAL A 573 2.00 14.33 12.05
N ALA A 574 3.33 14.26 12.20
CA ALA A 574 4.08 13.03 12.00
C ALA A 574 3.60 11.93 12.98
N GLN A 575 3.37 12.26 14.25
CA GLN A 575 2.81 11.34 15.23
C GLN A 575 1.41 10.86 14.85
N PHE A 576 0.52 11.77 14.43
CA PHE A 576 -0.81 11.42 13.94
C PHE A 576 -0.73 10.43 12.77
N LEU A 577 0.03 10.75 11.72
CA LEU A 577 0.20 9.91 10.55
C LEU A 577 0.80 8.54 10.91
N ASN A 578 1.82 8.48 11.76
CA ASN A 578 2.51 7.25 12.14
C ASN A 578 1.62 6.31 12.96
N SER A 579 0.61 6.83 13.67
CA SER A 579 -0.37 5.99 14.38
C SER A 579 -1.19 5.09 13.44
N PHE A 580 -1.27 5.43 12.16
CA PHE A 580 -1.93 4.63 11.13
C PHE A 580 -0.98 3.67 10.38
N ILE A 581 0.19 3.40 10.95
CA ILE A 581 1.16 2.39 10.51
C ILE A 581 1.55 2.57 9.04
N ARG A 582 2.22 3.70 8.75
CA ARG A 582 2.69 4.07 7.39
C ARG A 582 3.81 3.19 6.84
N GLY A 583 4.50 2.44 7.72
CA GLY A 583 5.72 1.74 7.36
C GLY A 583 6.93 2.66 7.14
N ASP A 584 8.02 2.08 6.62
CA ASP A 584 9.27 2.82 6.33
C ASP A 584 9.74 2.67 4.86
N ARG A 585 8.91 2.04 4.03
CA ARG A 585 9.21 1.70 2.62
C ARG A 585 10.40 0.76 2.44
N ASP A 586 10.83 0.07 3.48
CA ASP A 586 11.95 -0.88 3.41
C ASP A 586 11.62 -2.18 4.14
N VAL A 587 11.83 -2.25 5.44
CA VAL A 587 11.62 -3.47 6.23
C VAL A 587 10.27 -3.50 6.94
N LYS A 588 9.63 -2.36 7.12
CA LYS A 588 8.30 -2.26 7.74
C LYS A 588 7.26 -1.89 6.68
N PRO A 589 6.41 -2.82 6.24
CA PRO A 589 5.34 -2.52 5.31
C PRO A 589 4.28 -1.60 5.94
N ARG A 590 3.45 -0.97 5.11
CA ARG A 590 2.20 -0.37 5.57
C ARG A 590 1.30 -1.46 6.12
N SER A 591 0.56 -1.13 7.18
CA SER A 591 -0.48 -2.03 7.69
C SER A 591 -1.84 -1.34 7.69
N LEU A 592 -2.85 -2.06 7.28
CA LEU A 592 -4.25 -1.63 7.34
C LEU A 592 -4.95 -2.13 8.61
N GLU A 593 -4.24 -2.82 9.50
CA GLU A 593 -4.79 -3.31 10.75
C GLU A 593 -5.30 -2.17 11.63
N PRO A 594 -6.51 -2.28 12.15
CA PRO A 594 -7.06 -1.29 13.06
C PRO A 594 -6.41 -1.40 14.45
N SER A 595 -6.29 -0.25 15.15
CA SER A 595 -5.79 -0.22 16.52
C SER A 595 -6.56 0.79 17.37
N ILE A 596 -6.57 0.55 18.69
CA ILE A 596 -7.16 1.48 19.68
C ILE A 596 -6.50 2.85 19.59
N GLN A 597 -5.19 2.90 19.36
CA GLN A 597 -4.45 4.16 19.22
C GLN A 597 -4.95 5.00 18.04
N GLN A 598 -5.32 4.37 16.94
CA GLN A 598 -5.90 5.08 15.78
C GLN A 598 -7.23 5.72 16.14
N ALA A 599 -8.13 4.99 16.81
CA ALA A 599 -9.41 5.51 17.26
C ALA A 599 -9.20 6.67 18.26
N LEU A 600 -8.33 6.51 19.26
CA LEU A 600 -8.03 7.56 20.24
C LEU A 600 -7.44 8.82 19.58
N ASN A 601 -6.61 8.66 18.55
CA ASN A 601 -6.05 9.82 17.81
C ASN A 601 -7.12 10.54 16.99
N LEU A 602 -8.05 9.84 16.36
CA LEU A 602 -9.19 10.47 15.69
C LEU A 602 -10.08 11.23 16.68
N MET A 603 -10.28 10.68 17.88
CA MET A 603 -11.13 11.28 18.91
C MET A 603 -10.50 12.51 19.58
N ASN A 604 -9.19 12.50 19.85
CA ASN A 604 -8.59 13.44 20.80
C ASN A 604 -7.35 14.19 20.28
N HIS A 605 -6.77 13.79 19.15
CA HIS A 605 -5.53 14.42 18.67
C HIS A 605 -5.77 15.89 18.30
N SER A 606 -4.82 16.77 18.67
CA SER A 606 -4.92 18.21 18.41
C SER A 606 -5.10 18.54 16.92
N PHE A 607 -4.54 17.73 16.02
CA PHE A 607 -4.72 17.87 14.58
C PHE A 607 -6.20 17.81 14.16
N VAL A 608 -7.01 16.96 14.80
CA VAL A 608 -8.45 16.86 14.55
C VAL A 608 -9.20 17.95 15.31
N MET A 609 -8.97 18.04 16.63
CA MET A 609 -9.76 18.91 17.52
C MET A 609 -9.68 20.39 17.17
N THR A 610 -8.51 20.87 16.74
CA THR A 610 -8.37 22.29 16.33
C THR A 610 -9.11 22.62 15.04
N ARG A 611 -9.40 21.62 14.18
CA ARG A 611 -10.04 21.81 12.88
C ARG A 611 -11.56 21.81 12.91
N ILE A 612 -12.15 21.19 13.92
CA ILE A 612 -13.61 21.15 14.09
C ILE A 612 -14.15 22.32 14.90
N HIS A 613 -13.30 23.13 15.51
CA HIS A 613 -13.73 24.21 16.40
C HIS A 613 -14.16 25.45 15.60
N GLN A 614 -15.31 26.04 15.96
CA GLN A 614 -15.87 27.25 15.33
C GLN A 614 -14.94 28.47 15.34
N ASN A 615 -14.08 28.60 16.36
CA ASN A 615 -13.13 29.71 16.45
C ASN A 615 -12.10 29.73 15.31
N ASN A 616 -12.04 28.64 14.53
CA ASN A 616 -11.29 28.62 13.29
C ASN A 616 -12.19 29.13 12.16
N ALA A 617 -12.13 30.41 11.85
CA ALA A 617 -13.04 31.12 10.95
C ALA A 617 -13.17 30.50 9.54
N GLY A 618 -12.13 29.78 9.08
CA GLY A 618 -12.15 29.06 7.81
C GLY A 618 -12.80 27.68 7.87
N SER A 619 -13.15 27.15 9.07
CA SER A 619 -13.66 25.80 9.22
C SER A 619 -15.05 25.63 8.60
N THR A 620 -15.36 24.40 8.19
CA THR A 620 -16.72 24.02 7.74
C THR A 620 -17.74 24.38 8.81
N VAL A 621 -17.45 24.09 10.08
CA VAL A 621 -18.34 24.44 11.21
C VAL A 621 -18.56 25.95 11.30
N ALA A 622 -17.49 26.76 11.29
CA ALA A 622 -17.64 28.23 11.37
C ALA A 622 -18.46 28.79 10.20
N ARG A 623 -18.25 28.32 8.98
CA ARG A 623 -18.98 28.78 7.80
C ARG A 623 -20.48 28.40 7.87
N LEU A 624 -20.81 27.17 8.30
CA LEU A 624 -22.19 26.74 8.44
C LEU A 624 -22.93 27.49 9.55
N LEU A 625 -22.25 27.86 10.64
CA LEU A 625 -22.81 28.67 11.71
C LEU A 625 -22.98 30.15 11.34
N ALA A 626 -22.12 30.67 10.47
CA ALA A 626 -22.21 32.05 9.98
C ALA A 626 -23.39 32.24 8.99
N ASP A 627 -23.83 31.20 8.32
CA ASP A 627 -24.98 31.24 7.43
C ASP A 627 -26.28 31.05 8.24
N THR A 628 -26.91 32.18 8.59
CA THR A 628 -28.14 32.21 9.38
C THR A 628 -29.38 31.72 8.62
N SER A 629 -29.31 31.57 7.30
CA SER A 629 -30.40 31.04 6.47
C SER A 629 -30.55 29.52 6.57
N LEU A 630 -29.51 28.81 7.02
CA LEU A 630 -29.52 27.36 7.11
C LEU A 630 -30.35 26.85 8.29
N THR A 631 -31.26 25.93 8.00
CA THR A 631 -31.94 25.13 9.01
C THR A 631 -30.98 24.12 9.64
N ASN A 632 -31.30 23.61 10.84
CA ASN A 632 -30.50 22.58 11.51
C ASN A 632 -30.35 21.31 10.64
N GLN A 633 -31.40 20.89 9.95
CA GLN A 633 -31.35 19.76 9.02
C GLN A 633 -30.39 20.03 7.85
N GLN A 634 -30.37 21.24 7.30
CA GLN A 634 -29.44 21.61 6.23
C GLN A 634 -27.99 21.60 6.72
N ILE A 635 -27.74 22.04 7.96
CA ILE A 635 -26.41 21.97 8.58
C ILE A 635 -25.94 20.51 8.69
N ILE A 636 -26.78 19.61 9.21
CA ILE A 636 -26.48 18.16 9.26
C ILE A 636 -26.16 17.63 7.86
N THR A 637 -27.00 17.95 6.88
CA THR A 637 -26.82 17.49 5.49
C THR A 637 -25.49 17.98 4.92
N GLN A 638 -25.12 19.24 5.13
CA GLN A 638 -23.83 19.76 4.67
C GLN A 638 -22.63 19.10 5.36
N LEU A 639 -22.74 18.79 6.65
CA LEU A 639 -21.69 18.05 7.38
C LEU A 639 -21.50 16.63 6.81
N TYR A 640 -22.59 15.92 6.51
CA TYR A 640 -22.56 14.60 5.88
C TYR A 640 -21.94 14.64 4.48
N LEU A 641 -22.37 15.57 3.63
CA LEU A 641 -21.83 15.72 2.28
C LEU A 641 -20.32 16.03 2.30
N ASN A 642 -19.87 16.91 3.20
CA ASN A 642 -18.46 17.26 3.33
C ASN A 642 -17.59 16.16 3.94
N THR A 643 -18.15 15.26 4.75
CA THR A 643 -17.37 14.28 5.53
C THR A 643 -17.53 12.87 4.97
N LEU A 644 -18.78 12.44 4.71
CA LEU A 644 -19.10 11.09 4.29
C LEU A 644 -19.47 10.95 2.81
N SER A 645 -19.60 12.08 2.09
CA SER A 645 -19.92 12.11 0.65
C SER A 645 -21.31 11.54 0.32
N ARG A 646 -22.26 11.64 1.24
CA ARG A 646 -23.65 11.19 1.09
C ARG A 646 -24.60 12.06 1.89
N ASN A 647 -25.88 11.96 1.60
CA ASN A 647 -26.90 12.54 2.48
C ASN A 647 -27.05 11.71 3.77
N PRO A 648 -27.48 12.32 4.89
CA PRO A 648 -27.91 11.56 6.07
C PRO A 648 -29.17 10.76 5.76
N SER A 649 -29.32 9.59 6.38
CA SER A 649 -30.60 8.85 6.38
C SER A 649 -31.62 9.53 7.28
N GLN A 650 -32.90 9.13 7.18
CA GLN A 650 -33.94 9.66 8.07
C GLN A 650 -33.66 9.30 9.53
N SER A 651 -33.18 8.07 9.81
CA SER A 651 -32.80 7.63 11.16
C SER A 651 -31.63 8.45 11.74
N GLU A 652 -30.65 8.82 10.89
CA GLU A 652 -29.53 9.69 11.30
C GLU A 652 -30.02 11.13 11.58
N LEU A 653 -30.95 11.66 10.78
CA LEU A 653 -31.57 12.97 11.05
C LEU A 653 -32.37 12.96 12.36
N ASP A 654 -33.17 11.94 12.59
CA ASP A 654 -33.98 11.79 13.81
C ASP A 654 -33.12 11.70 15.07
N ALA A 655 -31.94 11.08 14.96
CA ALA A 655 -30.97 10.97 16.05
C ALA A 655 -30.21 12.29 16.34
N LEU A 656 -29.93 13.10 15.30
CA LEU A 656 -29.06 14.27 15.41
C LEU A 656 -29.80 15.58 15.63
N LEU A 657 -31.04 15.73 15.10
CA LEU A 657 -31.81 16.97 15.26
C LEU A 657 -32.08 17.35 16.74
N PRO A 658 -32.35 16.43 17.68
CA PRO A 658 -32.53 16.75 19.08
C PRO A 658 -31.32 17.43 19.75
N LEU A 659 -30.10 17.26 19.21
CA LEU A 659 -28.90 17.90 19.76
C LEU A 659 -28.98 19.44 19.69
N PHE A 660 -29.67 20.00 18.68
CA PHE A 660 -29.85 21.43 18.55
C PHE A 660 -30.85 22.04 19.53
N THR A 661 -31.66 21.22 20.20
CA THR A 661 -32.57 21.65 21.27
C THR A 661 -31.99 21.42 22.65
N SER A 662 -31.10 20.42 22.81
CA SER A 662 -30.47 20.06 24.09
C SER A 662 -29.15 20.80 24.35
N SER A 663 -28.54 21.42 23.32
CA SER A 663 -27.30 22.18 23.40
C SER A 663 -27.34 23.44 22.53
N SER A 664 -26.31 24.26 22.57
CA SER A 664 -26.19 25.41 21.65
C SER A 664 -26.04 24.92 20.19
N LYS A 665 -26.52 25.71 19.21
CA LYS A 665 -26.33 25.41 17.76
C LYS A 665 -24.85 25.16 17.45
N GLN A 666 -23.95 25.86 18.09
CA GLN A 666 -22.51 25.69 18.01
C GLN A 666 -22.05 24.33 18.51
N ASP A 667 -22.36 24.00 19.79
CA ASP A 667 -21.92 22.74 20.40
C ASP A 667 -22.48 21.53 19.64
N ALA A 668 -23.74 21.61 19.17
CA ALA A 668 -24.35 20.58 18.33
C ALA A 668 -23.58 20.39 17.02
N THR A 669 -23.27 21.48 16.31
CA THR A 669 -22.56 21.43 15.02
C THR A 669 -21.14 20.87 15.17
N GLU A 670 -20.37 21.31 16.20
CA GLU A 670 -19.03 20.77 16.51
C GLU A 670 -19.10 19.28 16.88
N ALA A 671 -20.06 18.89 17.72
CA ALA A 671 -20.23 17.50 18.15
C ALA A 671 -20.56 16.58 16.96
N ILE A 672 -21.45 17.02 16.06
CA ILE A 672 -21.80 16.26 14.85
C ILE A 672 -20.58 16.14 13.94
N GLN A 673 -19.83 17.21 13.66
CA GLN A 673 -18.62 17.12 12.83
C GLN A 673 -17.60 16.16 13.45
N TRP A 674 -17.40 16.20 14.77
CA TRP A 674 -16.55 15.27 15.49
C TRP A 674 -17.03 13.82 15.35
N ALA A 675 -18.32 13.57 15.56
CA ALA A 675 -18.91 12.24 15.43
C ALA A 675 -18.72 11.65 14.03
N LEU A 676 -18.93 12.47 12.98
CA LEU A 676 -18.76 12.04 11.59
C LEU A 676 -17.31 11.68 11.25
N LEU A 677 -16.32 12.42 11.77
CA LEU A 677 -14.89 12.08 11.58
C LEU A 677 -14.51 10.78 12.31
N ASN A 678 -15.26 10.38 13.33
CA ASN A 678 -15.06 9.15 14.09
C ASN A 678 -15.95 7.99 13.62
N LYS A 679 -16.83 8.23 12.63
CA LYS A 679 -17.69 7.20 12.07
C LYS A 679 -16.89 6.24 11.20
N VAL A 680 -17.30 4.98 11.18
CA VAL A 680 -16.69 3.94 10.35
C VAL A 680 -16.67 4.33 8.87
N ASP A 681 -17.75 4.88 8.34
CA ASP A 681 -17.87 5.38 6.96
C ASP A 681 -16.74 6.36 6.59
N PHE A 682 -16.19 7.11 7.58
CA PHE A 682 -15.15 8.10 7.29
C PHE A 682 -13.80 7.47 7.01
N ILE A 683 -13.42 6.45 7.78
CA ILE A 683 -12.07 5.86 7.75
C ILE A 683 -11.93 4.67 6.80
N PHE A 684 -13.04 4.26 6.15
CA PHE A 684 -13.03 3.17 5.18
C PHE A 684 -13.45 3.63 3.78
N ASN A 685 -12.92 2.93 2.78
CA ASN A 685 -13.37 2.96 1.39
C ASN A 685 -14.14 1.66 1.10
N TYR A 686 -15.39 1.79 0.66
CA TYR A 686 -16.33 0.68 0.52
C TYR A 686 -17.11 0.74 -0.80
#